data_b66aa274d50f27ea9f9a12f0420e2307
#
_entry.id   b66aa274d50f27ea9f9a12f0420e2307
#
_cell.length_a   1.000
_cell.length_b   1.000
_cell.length_c   1.000
_cell.angle_alpha   90.00
_cell.angle_beta   90.00
_cell.angle_gamma   90.00
#
_symmetry.space_group_name_H-M   'P 1'
#
loop_
_entity.id
_entity.type
_entity.pdbx_description
1 polymer ?
#
loop_
_entity_poly.entity_id
_entity_poly.type
_entity_poly.pdbx_seq_one_letter_code
_entity_poly.pdbx_strand_id
1 'polypeptide(L)'
;HGGAGAADPDLRDRIHRSLVDRLPAYMIPSYIEVLDRFPLLAADKVDRAALPAPSAARLGARSTAYVAPRTPLEHQLATAWAQVMMQERISVEDDFFTDLGGHSLLAACVVSRLRRQAGLQTLAIGDLYAHPTIRGLAHFIALEDPAPASAGGGAEIATRPPRIHSGRRVMACGAAQIGALYAWMQLLSVPLFALLYALHLPVAGVLTGTGPMAHPSGRMLVAVACVGALWLAATTVVLPVVGSRVLMRGVRPGCYPLWGVTYLRWWLHGRFLALSPVALLAGSPLLAPYLRMLGARIGRDCHLATGSVIGMPGFVELGDGVSIGYGARLLPYFVEGGWLHLMPLSIGSGSFVGTNSIVLAGAEIGTESTVGEQSLVAAGQVIPANQHWTGSPIKRRHAAPELLQAMDDAADDRRWPRWVLAGFALGAALLMLVPLLIVAPSTALVALVTVHAGFGWGMASTLVAAPLYVLVTCAAAIVGKRLAMPVARAGIHHERSAFGLRKWLSDHMVGQTALIRTIYDTLYLKPVLRLLGARIGRWAEVSTINFVDPDMLTLGDESFVAGETVVAPAVFHRGCVSLGHARVGRRSFVGNGAILPGGCEMGDDSLLGLHSVPTGSSVDAGSIWLGSPAIRLPRRQASQTFPEDLTFRPRPSLVAWRLGIEYLRLTLPAAIAELSVLLDLDLTVRLAAVLPPLALLALLPVLALGAGVACFLSVVVLKWLVIGRYRPRVEPMWNVWVRRTELITGLYAMLAAPLLNGFFTGTPWVGSFLRLLGARIGRRVWLATIAFSEFDLVEVGDDVAMAEEAALQTHLYEDRVMKMSLVRVGAGSSLGAVSVVLYDAEVGAGACVDAQTLVMKGESLPAGTRWRGIPARAVAEGFAEVSTANAAA
;
A
#
# COMPACT_ATOMS: atom_id res chain seq x y z
N HIS A 1 47.84 -1.48 30.82
CA HIS A 1 49.20 -1.97 31.05
C HIS A 1 49.95 -0.96 31.90
N GLY A 2 50.21 -1.24 33.09
CA GLY A 2 51.19 -0.55 33.95
C GLY A 2 50.58 0.00 35.20
N GLY A 3 51.02 -0.60 36.30
CA GLY A 3 51.24 -0.01 37.60
C GLY A 3 50.05 0.61 38.33
N ALA A 4 49.79 0.04 39.51
CA ALA A 4 48.95 0.58 40.55
C ALA A 4 49.11 2.12 40.67
N GLY A 5 48.10 2.86 40.32
CA GLY A 5 47.98 4.29 40.56
C GLY A 5 46.51 4.63 40.61
N ALA A 6 46.11 5.33 41.62
CA ALA A 6 44.72 5.85 41.86
C ALA A 6 44.00 6.16 40.57
N ALA A 7 42.74 5.76 40.48
CA ALA A 7 41.88 5.99 39.32
C ALA A 7 41.96 7.44 38.86
N ASP A 8 42.62 7.65 37.74
CA ASP A 8 42.65 8.98 37.08
C ASP A 8 41.18 9.37 36.75
N PRO A 9 40.60 10.37 37.45
CA PRO A 9 39.21 10.77 37.24
C PRO A 9 38.93 11.17 35.80
N ASP A 10 39.96 11.63 35.06
CA ASP A 10 39.81 12.07 33.66
C ASP A 10 40.00 10.91 32.66
N LEU A 11 40.38 9.71 33.05
CA LEU A 11 40.65 8.59 32.14
C LEU A 11 39.39 8.18 31.37
N ARG A 12 38.24 8.15 32.03
CA ARG A 12 36.92 7.84 31.42
C ARG A 12 36.57 8.84 30.35
N ASP A 13 36.70 10.13 30.63
CA ASP A 13 36.38 11.21 29.72
C ASP A 13 37.34 11.27 28.54
N ARG A 14 38.61 10.94 28.75
CA ARG A 14 39.59 10.84 27.63
C ARG A 14 39.27 9.65 26.72
N ILE A 15 38.93 8.51 27.28
CA ILE A 15 38.52 7.34 26.49
C ILE A 15 37.22 7.69 25.72
N HIS A 16 36.24 8.26 26.40
CA HIS A 16 34.99 8.64 25.77
C HIS A 16 35.20 9.64 24.61
N ARG A 17 35.97 10.70 24.80
CA ARG A 17 36.32 11.67 23.75
C ARG A 17 37.03 10.99 22.58
N SER A 18 38.02 10.13 22.86
CA SER A 18 38.69 9.37 21.79
C SER A 18 37.79 8.42 21.02
N LEU A 19 36.74 7.89 21.64
CA LEU A 19 35.74 7.05 20.99
C LEU A 19 34.76 7.89 20.15
N VAL A 20 34.35 9.08 20.66
CA VAL A 20 33.50 10.03 19.91
C VAL A 20 34.13 10.45 18.60
N ASP A 21 35.46 10.66 18.57
CA ASP A 21 36.17 11.07 17.37
C ASP A 21 36.41 9.93 16.36
N ARG A 22 36.25 8.68 16.76
CA ARG A 22 36.63 7.49 15.95
C ARG A 22 35.49 6.54 15.66
N LEU A 23 34.43 6.56 16.43
CA LEU A 23 33.31 5.64 16.30
C LEU A 23 32.02 6.38 16.03
N PRO A 24 31.12 5.79 15.24
CA PRO A 24 29.75 6.26 15.14
C PRO A 24 29.10 6.33 16.54
N ALA A 25 28.23 7.30 16.75
CA ALA A 25 27.59 7.56 18.06
C ALA A 25 26.94 6.34 18.71
N TYR A 26 26.41 5.42 17.91
CA TYR A 26 25.79 4.17 18.41
C TYR A 26 26.77 3.11 18.90
N MET A 27 28.07 3.24 18.60
CA MET A 27 29.14 2.35 19.07
C MET A 27 29.83 2.89 20.32
N ILE A 28 29.50 4.08 20.74
CA ILE A 28 30.11 4.71 21.92
C ILE A 28 29.44 4.10 23.17
N PRO A 29 30.22 3.46 24.07
CA PRO A 29 29.66 2.89 25.29
C PRO A 29 29.06 3.99 26.18
N SER A 30 27.88 3.76 26.70
CA SER A 30 27.22 4.67 27.66
C SER A 30 27.87 4.64 29.04
N TYR A 31 28.58 3.59 29.37
CA TYR A 31 29.27 3.41 30.63
C TYR A 31 30.66 2.85 30.38
N ILE A 32 31.65 3.37 31.05
CA ILE A 32 33.00 2.85 31.06
C ILE A 32 33.39 2.65 32.55
N GLU A 33 33.53 1.41 32.94
CA GLU A 33 34.02 1.03 34.28
C GLU A 33 35.48 0.63 34.20
N VAL A 34 36.25 1.09 35.15
CA VAL A 34 37.65 0.71 35.33
C VAL A 34 37.71 -0.30 36.46
N LEU A 35 38.19 -1.49 36.17
CA LEU A 35 38.31 -2.60 37.13
C LEU A 35 39.80 -2.84 37.38
N ASP A 36 40.18 -3.07 38.62
CA ASP A 36 41.52 -3.41 38.98
C ASP A 36 41.96 -4.77 38.40
N ARG A 37 41.01 -5.70 38.27
CA ARG A 37 41.19 -7.02 37.63
C ARG A 37 39.90 -7.46 36.95
N PHE A 38 40.04 -8.10 35.77
CA PHE A 38 38.89 -8.75 35.13
C PHE A 38 38.59 -10.09 35.78
N PRO A 39 37.33 -10.44 36.04
CA PRO A 39 36.97 -11.83 36.39
C PRO A 39 37.25 -12.71 35.15
N LEU A 40 37.99 -13.80 35.38
CA LEU A 40 38.39 -14.73 34.33
C LEU A 40 37.74 -16.09 34.55
N LEU A 41 37.31 -16.72 33.47
CA LEU A 41 36.95 -18.14 33.42
C LEU A 41 38.23 -19.01 33.51
N ALA A 42 38.09 -20.31 33.80
CA ALA A 42 39.21 -21.27 33.89
C ALA A 42 40.07 -21.38 32.61
N ALA A 43 39.61 -20.80 31.49
CA ALA A 43 40.29 -20.76 30.19
C ALA A 43 40.89 -19.37 29.85
N ASP A 44 41.20 -18.54 30.84
CA ASP A 44 41.75 -17.18 30.74
C ASP A 44 40.92 -16.22 29.86
N LYS A 45 39.64 -16.53 29.68
CA LYS A 45 38.69 -15.61 29.03
C LYS A 45 37.92 -14.81 30.05
N VAL A 46 37.62 -13.53 29.76
CA VAL A 46 36.85 -12.69 30.66
C VAL A 46 35.45 -13.29 30.88
N ASP A 47 35.12 -13.50 32.15
CA ASP A 47 33.77 -13.89 32.56
C ASP A 47 32.84 -12.68 32.53
N ARG A 48 32.09 -12.55 31.43
CA ARG A 48 31.16 -11.44 31.23
C ARG A 48 29.97 -11.46 32.17
N ALA A 49 29.62 -12.63 32.72
CA ALA A 49 28.48 -12.75 33.64
C ALA A 49 28.85 -12.28 35.06
N ALA A 50 30.13 -12.36 35.39
CA ALA A 50 30.67 -11.92 36.68
C ALA A 50 31.15 -10.45 36.70
N LEU A 51 30.98 -9.71 35.58
CA LEU A 51 31.26 -8.27 35.55
C LEU A 51 30.23 -7.50 36.41
N PRO A 52 30.68 -6.55 37.24
CA PRO A 52 29.81 -5.76 38.06
C PRO A 52 28.85 -4.88 37.17
N ALA A 53 27.65 -4.62 37.69
CA ALA A 53 26.76 -3.64 37.06
C ALA A 53 27.44 -2.24 37.05
N PRO A 54 27.20 -1.39 36.04
CA PRO A 54 27.78 -0.07 35.98
C PRO A 54 27.42 0.74 37.22
N SER A 55 28.42 1.25 37.92
CA SER A 55 28.29 2.09 39.10
C SER A 55 28.58 3.59 38.79
N ALA A 56 29.29 3.85 37.69
CA ALA A 56 29.69 5.19 37.29
C ALA A 56 28.55 5.94 36.59
N ALA A 57 28.62 7.25 36.62
CA ALA A 57 27.72 8.10 35.85
C ALA A 57 27.82 7.79 34.34
N ARG A 58 26.70 7.88 33.63
CA ARG A 58 26.63 7.66 32.20
C ARG A 58 27.52 8.68 31.46
N LEU A 59 28.39 8.19 30.59
CA LEU A 59 29.28 9.02 29.77
C LEU A 59 28.50 9.57 28.58
N GLY A 60 28.74 10.83 28.23
CA GLY A 60 28.07 11.50 27.12
C GLY A 60 26.96 12.48 27.49
N ALA A 61 26.61 12.60 28.78
CA ALA A 61 25.93 13.79 29.24
C ALA A 61 26.94 14.95 29.11
N ARG A 62 26.76 15.84 28.13
CA ARG A 62 27.47 17.12 28.15
C ARG A 62 27.30 17.69 29.54
N SER A 63 28.37 18.14 30.17
CA SER A 63 28.38 18.86 31.43
C SER A 63 27.69 20.24 31.30
N THR A 64 26.46 20.21 30.78
CA THR A 64 25.54 21.32 30.98
C THR A 64 25.00 21.16 32.40
N ALA A 65 25.17 22.17 33.23
CA ALA A 65 24.64 22.17 34.59
C ALA A 65 23.16 21.78 34.57
N TYR A 66 22.77 20.80 35.38
CA TYR A 66 21.38 20.36 35.48
C TYR A 66 20.46 21.55 35.73
N VAL A 67 19.54 21.78 34.86
CA VAL A 67 18.50 22.79 34.96
C VAL A 67 17.18 22.11 35.29
N ALA A 68 16.70 22.38 36.52
CA ALA A 68 15.45 21.80 37.02
C ALA A 68 14.22 22.38 36.29
N PRO A 69 13.12 21.61 36.16
CA PRO A 69 11.83 22.12 35.73
C PRO A 69 11.34 23.25 36.63
N ARG A 70 10.79 24.32 36.04
CA ARG A 70 10.29 25.50 36.76
C ARG A 70 8.79 25.65 36.69
N THR A 71 8.17 25.24 35.58
CA THR A 71 6.71 25.34 35.40
C THR A 71 6.02 24.00 35.63
N PRO A 72 4.71 23.99 35.98
CA PRO A 72 3.95 22.74 36.07
C PRO A 72 4.03 21.88 34.80
N LEU A 73 4.02 22.50 33.62
CA LEU A 73 4.12 21.83 32.34
C LEU A 73 5.52 21.21 32.15
N GLU A 74 6.61 21.94 32.46
CA GLU A 74 7.97 21.36 32.41
C GLU A 74 8.11 20.17 33.35
N HIS A 75 7.48 20.20 34.56
CA HIS A 75 7.46 19.06 35.48
C HIS A 75 6.70 17.85 34.91
N GLN A 76 5.57 18.07 34.23
CA GLN A 76 4.80 17.01 33.57
C GLN A 76 5.63 16.35 32.43
N LEU A 77 6.23 17.17 31.57
CA LEU A 77 7.07 16.70 30.47
C LEU A 77 8.30 15.95 31.00
N ALA A 78 9.03 16.51 31.99
CA ALA A 78 10.19 15.87 32.59
C ALA A 78 9.85 14.52 33.24
N THR A 79 8.72 14.41 33.89
CA THR A 79 8.25 13.16 34.50
C THR A 79 7.96 12.11 33.46
N ALA A 80 7.26 12.47 32.37
CA ALA A 80 6.96 11.55 31.27
C ALA A 80 8.23 11.07 30.56
N TRP A 81 9.19 11.97 30.31
CA TRP A 81 10.47 11.64 29.69
C TRP A 81 11.30 10.73 30.59
N ALA A 82 11.43 11.08 31.90
CA ALA A 82 12.17 10.29 32.86
C ALA A 82 11.69 8.84 32.94
N GLN A 83 10.37 8.63 32.92
CA GLN A 83 9.76 7.32 32.97
C GLN A 83 9.99 6.50 31.69
N VAL A 84 9.95 7.12 30.51
CA VAL A 84 10.17 6.43 29.22
C VAL A 84 11.66 6.18 29.00
N MET A 85 12.51 7.16 29.36
CA MET A 85 13.96 7.06 29.22
C MET A 85 14.62 6.23 30.34
N MET A 86 13.84 5.83 31.35
CA MET A 86 14.34 5.13 32.57
C MET A 86 15.50 5.87 33.24
N GLN A 87 15.37 7.18 33.39
CA GLN A 87 16.31 8.07 34.05
C GLN A 87 15.65 8.71 35.26
N GLU A 88 16.40 8.89 36.37
CA GLU A 88 15.86 9.50 37.59
C GLU A 88 15.63 11.01 37.43
N ARG A 89 16.49 11.69 36.68
CA ARG A 89 16.44 13.15 36.48
C ARG A 89 16.80 13.50 35.03
N ILE A 90 16.04 14.41 34.43
CA ILE A 90 16.30 14.96 33.11
C ILE A 90 16.33 16.49 33.22
N SER A 91 17.38 17.11 32.67
CA SER A 91 17.48 18.56 32.56
C SER A 91 16.50 19.08 31.50
N VAL A 92 15.89 20.24 31.74
CA VAL A 92 14.96 20.84 30.77
C VAL A 92 15.65 21.32 29.50
N GLU A 93 16.97 21.39 29.48
CA GLU A 93 17.81 21.77 28.32
C GLU A 93 18.35 20.56 27.57
N ASP A 94 18.20 19.33 28.10
CA ASP A 94 18.69 18.15 27.41
C ASP A 94 17.89 17.90 26.14
N ASP A 95 18.60 17.70 25.02
CA ASP A 95 17.99 17.28 23.76
C ASP A 95 17.60 15.80 23.83
N PHE A 96 16.34 15.52 23.53
CA PHE A 96 15.77 14.18 23.57
C PHE A 96 16.55 13.16 22.73
N PHE A 97 17.03 13.57 21.54
CA PHE A 97 17.66 12.69 20.57
C PHE A 97 19.17 12.62 20.75
N THR A 98 19.85 13.77 20.91
CA THR A 98 21.32 13.84 20.95
C THR A 98 21.89 13.56 22.31
N ASP A 99 21.30 14.10 23.37
CA ASP A 99 21.82 14.00 24.73
C ASP A 99 21.24 12.79 25.46
N LEU A 100 19.95 12.54 25.35
CA LEU A 100 19.28 11.45 26.06
C LEU A 100 19.27 10.13 25.29
N GLY A 101 19.65 10.15 24.00
CA GLY A 101 19.68 8.97 23.14
C GLY A 101 18.29 8.47 22.70
N GLY A 102 17.33 9.38 22.69
CA GLY A 102 15.98 9.13 22.17
C GLY A 102 15.98 8.74 20.68
N HIS A 103 14.97 8.02 20.27
CA HIS A 103 14.70 7.64 18.89
C HIS A 103 13.20 7.59 18.61
N SER A 104 12.80 7.37 17.38
CA SER A 104 11.39 7.45 16.93
C SER A 104 10.40 6.64 17.79
N LEU A 105 10.74 5.44 18.23
CA LEU A 105 9.86 4.64 19.07
C LEU A 105 9.72 5.24 20.47
N LEU A 106 10.82 5.69 21.09
CA LEU A 106 10.78 6.35 22.39
C LEU A 106 10.02 7.67 22.31
N ALA A 107 10.18 8.42 21.21
CA ALA A 107 9.41 9.64 20.95
C ALA A 107 7.91 9.34 20.90
N ALA A 108 7.50 8.29 20.19
CA ALA A 108 6.11 7.85 20.14
C ALA A 108 5.58 7.45 21.53
N CYS A 109 6.37 6.73 22.32
CA CYS A 109 6.01 6.35 23.70
C CYS A 109 5.83 7.57 24.62
N VAL A 110 6.75 8.55 24.55
CA VAL A 110 6.67 9.79 25.33
C VAL A 110 5.41 10.56 24.96
N VAL A 111 5.20 10.83 23.67
CA VAL A 111 4.03 11.57 23.19
C VAL A 111 2.73 10.84 23.53
N SER A 112 2.67 9.53 23.36
CA SER A 112 1.49 8.72 23.72
C SER A 112 1.18 8.77 25.22
N ARG A 113 2.21 8.83 26.05
CA ARG A 113 2.05 8.99 27.49
C ARG A 113 1.56 10.39 27.87
N LEU A 114 2.10 11.42 27.23
CA LEU A 114 1.67 12.80 27.43
C LEU A 114 0.21 13.02 27.01
N ARG A 115 -0.22 12.43 25.91
CA ARG A 115 -1.62 12.48 25.43
C ARG A 115 -2.66 11.95 26.41
N ARG A 116 -2.26 11.15 27.40
CA ARG A 116 -3.16 10.69 28.47
C ARG A 116 -3.46 11.77 29.51
N GLN A 117 -2.74 12.90 29.45
CA GLN A 117 -2.89 14.02 30.39
C GLN A 117 -3.81 15.08 29.76
N ALA A 118 -4.60 15.73 30.60
CA ALA A 118 -5.50 16.81 30.16
C ALA A 118 -4.71 17.97 29.53
N GLY A 119 -5.18 18.47 28.41
CA GLY A 119 -4.54 19.57 27.67
C GLY A 119 -3.41 19.14 26.72
N LEU A 120 -2.98 17.87 26.73
CA LEU A 120 -1.89 17.39 25.87
C LEU A 120 -2.34 16.34 24.83
N GLN A 121 -3.65 16.12 24.67
CA GLN A 121 -4.19 15.08 23.79
C GLN A 121 -3.87 15.30 22.29
N THR A 122 -3.63 16.55 21.91
CA THR A 122 -3.34 16.95 20.51
C THR A 122 -1.86 16.95 20.16
N LEU A 123 -0.96 16.74 21.12
CA LEU A 123 0.49 16.76 20.89
C LEU A 123 0.87 15.74 19.81
N ALA A 124 1.58 16.20 18.78
CA ALA A 124 2.05 15.34 17.70
C ALA A 124 3.51 14.90 17.91
N ILE A 125 3.88 13.75 17.35
CA ILE A 125 5.29 13.29 17.37
C ILE A 125 6.19 14.31 16.67
N GLY A 126 5.67 14.96 15.61
CA GLY A 126 6.38 16.00 14.86
C GLY A 126 6.76 17.22 15.73
N ASP A 127 6.00 17.50 16.77
CA ASP A 127 6.28 18.64 17.66
C ASP A 127 7.51 18.36 18.53
N LEU A 128 7.66 17.11 18.98
CA LEU A 128 8.87 16.67 19.68
C LEU A 128 10.12 16.70 18.77
N TYR A 129 9.97 16.40 17.48
CA TYR A 129 11.08 16.57 16.53
C TYR A 129 11.45 18.02 16.28
N ALA A 130 10.46 18.92 16.26
CA ALA A 130 10.68 20.35 16.07
C ALA A 130 11.23 21.01 17.35
N HIS A 131 10.85 20.52 18.52
CA HIS A 131 11.22 21.05 19.84
C HIS A 131 11.79 19.95 20.73
N PRO A 132 13.05 19.52 20.50
CA PRO A 132 13.61 18.32 21.12
C PRO A 132 14.06 18.51 22.59
N THR A 133 13.83 19.68 23.20
CA THR A 133 14.09 19.93 24.63
C THR A 133 12.79 20.14 25.40
N ILE A 134 12.78 19.80 26.70
CA ILE A 134 11.60 19.99 27.55
C ILE A 134 11.18 21.46 27.56
N ARG A 135 12.14 22.40 27.69
CA ARG A 135 11.86 23.84 27.67
C ARG A 135 11.28 24.30 26.35
N GLY A 136 11.87 23.88 25.22
CA GLY A 136 11.39 24.23 23.89
C GLY A 136 9.98 23.71 23.64
N LEU A 137 9.71 22.45 23.99
CA LEU A 137 8.40 21.84 23.85
C LEU A 137 7.36 22.48 24.77
N ALA A 138 7.70 22.80 26.04
CA ALA A 138 6.82 23.49 26.96
C ALA A 138 6.46 24.89 26.46
N HIS A 139 7.45 25.62 25.92
CA HIS A 139 7.24 26.94 25.35
C HIS A 139 6.32 26.86 24.11
N PHE A 140 6.55 25.91 23.22
CA PHE A 140 5.70 25.66 22.06
C PHE A 140 4.25 25.37 22.46
N ILE A 141 4.03 24.45 23.40
CA ILE A 141 2.68 24.10 23.91
C ILE A 141 2.00 25.30 24.57
N ALA A 142 2.75 26.14 25.31
CA ALA A 142 2.21 27.31 25.96
C ALA A 142 1.85 28.46 25.00
N LEU A 143 2.50 28.50 23.82
CA LEU A 143 2.22 29.49 22.78
C LEU A 143 1.12 29.03 21.81
N GLU A 144 0.90 27.73 21.68
CA GLU A 144 -0.28 27.21 20.99
C GLU A 144 -1.53 27.46 21.85
N ASP A 145 -2.00 28.71 21.86
CA ASP A 145 -3.43 28.96 22.04
C ASP A 145 -4.15 28.07 21.01
N PRO A 146 -5.25 27.39 21.33
CA PRO A 146 -5.97 26.59 20.36
C PRO A 146 -6.63 27.46 19.30
N ALA A 147 -5.81 28.25 18.60
CA ALA A 147 -6.23 28.96 17.42
C ALA A 147 -6.44 27.94 16.29
N PRO A 148 -7.59 27.94 15.64
CA PRO A 148 -7.86 27.01 14.56
C PRO A 148 -6.80 27.16 13.47
N ALA A 149 -6.14 26.07 13.12
CA ALA A 149 -5.29 25.99 11.92
C ALA A 149 -6.19 26.10 10.68
N SER A 150 -6.81 27.26 10.48
CA SER A 150 -7.56 27.66 9.30
C SER A 150 -6.60 28.22 8.25
N ALA A 151 -5.78 27.37 7.67
CA ALA A 151 -5.09 27.68 6.43
C ALA A 151 -5.79 26.93 5.29
N GLY A 152 -6.87 27.48 4.79
CA GLY A 152 -7.62 27.01 3.65
C GLY A 152 -9.12 26.99 3.98
N GLY A 153 -9.83 28.06 3.60
CA GLY A 153 -11.26 28.21 3.82
C GLY A 153 -12.09 27.17 3.04
N GLY A 154 -12.21 25.99 3.63
CA GLY A 154 -13.20 25.01 3.21
C GLY A 154 -14.31 24.95 4.24
N ALA A 155 -15.56 24.95 3.81
CA ALA A 155 -16.69 24.74 4.71
C ALA A 155 -16.52 23.35 5.35
N GLU A 156 -16.40 23.35 6.66
CA GLU A 156 -16.34 22.13 7.47
C GLU A 156 -17.55 21.25 7.18
N ILE A 157 -17.30 20.04 6.72
CA ILE A 157 -18.39 19.10 6.50
C ILE A 157 -18.94 18.73 7.87
N ALA A 158 -20.12 19.24 8.21
CA ALA A 158 -20.79 18.92 9.47
C ALA A 158 -20.86 17.39 9.64
N THR A 159 -20.06 16.84 10.52
CA THR A 159 -20.05 15.41 10.83
C THR A 159 -21.33 15.08 11.60
N ARG A 160 -22.09 14.12 11.07
CA ARG A 160 -23.25 13.60 11.81
C ARG A 160 -22.79 12.77 12.99
N PRO A 161 -23.57 12.77 14.10
CA PRO A 161 -23.24 11.89 15.23
C PRO A 161 -23.11 10.44 14.78
N PRO A 162 -22.18 9.66 15.35
CA PRO A 162 -21.96 8.27 14.99
C PRO A 162 -23.25 7.45 15.11
N ARG A 163 -23.47 6.57 14.14
CA ARG A 163 -24.64 5.73 14.08
C ARG A 163 -24.28 4.25 14.22
N ILE A 164 -24.70 3.63 15.29
CA ILE A 164 -24.60 2.19 15.48
C ILE A 164 -25.79 1.51 14.79
N HIS A 165 -25.51 0.58 13.88
CA HIS A 165 -26.55 -0.16 13.16
C HIS A 165 -26.91 -1.44 13.89
N SER A 166 -28.21 -1.82 13.87
CA SER A 166 -28.63 -3.11 14.43
C SER A 166 -28.03 -4.28 13.63
N GLY A 167 -27.66 -5.36 14.32
CA GLY A 167 -27.14 -6.57 13.69
C GLY A 167 -28.08 -7.13 12.62
N ARG A 168 -29.40 -7.03 12.83
CA ARG A 168 -30.42 -7.47 11.84
C ARG A 168 -30.33 -6.69 10.53
N ARG A 169 -30.12 -5.36 10.61
CA ARG A 169 -29.96 -4.51 9.40
C ARG A 169 -28.68 -4.86 8.65
N VAL A 170 -27.57 -5.04 9.36
CA VAL A 170 -26.28 -5.44 8.76
C VAL A 170 -26.42 -6.78 8.05
N MET A 171 -27.02 -7.78 8.68
CA MET A 171 -27.22 -9.12 8.08
C MET A 171 -28.20 -9.08 6.91
N ALA A 172 -29.27 -8.30 6.99
CA ALA A 172 -30.23 -8.14 5.87
C ALA A 172 -29.53 -7.50 4.65
N CYS A 173 -28.69 -6.48 4.86
CA CYS A 173 -27.89 -5.89 3.78
C CYS A 173 -26.89 -6.92 3.23
N GLY A 174 -26.21 -7.68 4.09
CA GLY A 174 -25.29 -8.75 3.68
C GLY A 174 -25.97 -9.85 2.86
N ALA A 175 -27.18 -10.27 3.22
CA ALA A 175 -27.97 -11.22 2.45
C ALA A 175 -28.38 -10.62 1.07
N ALA A 176 -28.79 -9.36 1.05
CA ALA A 176 -29.09 -8.64 -0.20
C ALA A 176 -27.86 -8.52 -1.10
N GLN A 177 -26.66 -8.31 -0.51
CA GLN A 177 -25.39 -8.29 -1.26
C GLN A 177 -25.07 -9.65 -1.90
N ILE A 178 -25.30 -10.77 -1.19
CA ILE A 178 -25.13 -12.13 -1.76
C ILE A 178 -26.11 -12.36 -2.90
N GLY A 179 -27.38 -11.99 -2.74
CA GLY A 179 -28.37 -12.09 -3.81
C GLY A 179 -28.00 -11.23 -5.04
N ALA A 180 -27.56 -9.99 -4.80
CA ALA A 180 -27.11 -9.10 -5.85
C ALA A 180 -25.85 -9.62 -6.56
N LEU A 181 -24.93 -10.22 -5.82
CA LEU A 181 -23.72 -10.86 -6.37
C LEU A 181 -24.08 -12.04 -7.26
N TYR A 182 -24.98 -12.91 -6.78
CA TYR A 182 -25.47 -14.04 -7.58
C TYR A 182 -26.12 -13.55 -8.88
N ALA A 183 -27.02 -12.55 -8.79
CA ALA A 183 -27.65 -11.97 -9.98
C ALA A 183 -26.64 -11.34 -10.93
N TRP A 184 -25.60 -10.66 -10.40
CA TRP A 184 -24.54 -10.08 -11.17
C TRP A 184 -23.70 -11.15 -11.88
N MET A 185 -23.37 -12.26 -11.23
CA MET A 185 -22.67 -13.38 -11.85
C MET A 185 -23.55 -14.06 -12.93
N GLN A 186 -24.85 -14.18 -12.70
CA GLN A 186 -25.78 -14.68 -13.73
C GLN A 186 -25.83 -13.76 -14.96
N LEU A 187 -25.81 -12.46 -14.75
CA LEU A 187 -25.75 -11.49 -15.84
C LEU A 187 -24.50 -11.66 -16.75
N LEU A 188 -23.40 -12.14 -16.17
CA LEU A 188 -22.19 -12.48 -16.92
C LEU A 188 -22.31 -13.85 -17.63
N SER A 189 -22.91 -14.83 -16.98
CA SER A 189 -22.97 -16.22 -17.46
C SER A 189 -24.07 -16.45 -18.51
N VAL A 190 -25.25 -15.86 -18.32
CA VAL A 190 -26.43 -16.11 -19.20
C VAL A 190 -26.18 -15.75 -20.67
N PRO A 191 -25.61 -14.58 -21.02
CA PRO A 191 -25.38 -14.24 -22.42
C PRO A 191 -24.39 -15.18 -23.10
N LEU A 192 -23.31 -15.57 -22.38
CA LEU A 192 -22.35 -16.54 -22.90
C LEU A 192 -23.00 -17.89 -23.16
N PHE A 193 -23.81 -18.36 -22.19
CA PHE A 193 -24.52 -19.63 -22.29
C PHE A 193 -25.55 -19.62 -23.43
N ALA A 194 -26.35 -18.56 -23.52
CA ALA A 194 -27.32 -18.38 -24.60
C ALA A 194 -26.65 -18.37 -25.99
N LEU A 195 -25.48 -17.80 -26.07
CA LEU A 195 -24.72 -17.71 -27.31
C LEU A 195 -24.12 -19.07 -27.73
N LEU A 196 -23.55 -19.80 -26.78
CA LEU A 196 -23.12 -21.21 -27.01
C LEU A 196 -24.29 -22.10 -27.46
N TYR A 197 -25.45 -21.90 -26.85
CA TYR A 197 -26.67 -22.63 -27.25
C TYR A 197 -27.15 -22.23 -28.64
N ALA A 198 -27.17 -20.94 -28.98
CA ALA A 198 -27.55 -20.45 -30.31
C ALA A 198 -26.62 -20.93 -31.43
N LEU A 199 -25.35 -21.20 -31.12
CA LEU A 199 -24.39 -21.80 -32.01
C LEU A 199 -24.49 -23.32 -32.09
N HIS A 200 -25.51 -23.91 -31.49
CA HIS A 200 -25.71 -25.36 -31.36
C HIS A 200 -24.50 -26.11 -30.79
N LEU A 201 -23.71 -25.43 -29.95
CA LEU A 201 -22.60 -26.02 -29.24
C LEU A 201 -23.11 -26.59 -27.92
N PRO A 202 -23.18 -27.90 -27.75
CA PRO A 202 -23.53 -28.46 -26.47
C PRO A 202 -22.47 -28.06 -25.42
N VAL A 203 -22.87 -27.49 -24.30
CA VAL A 203 -21.96 -27.04 -23.26
C VAL A 203 -21.00 -28.14 -22.83
N ALA A 204 -21.51 -29.37 -22.66
CA ALA A 204 -20.70 -30.55 -22.38
C ALA A 204 -19.68 -30.83 -23.51
N GLY A 205 -20.06 -30.74 -24.76
CA GLY A 205 -19.16 -30.94 -25.91
C GLY A 205 -18.07 -29.86 -26.01
N VAL A 206 -18.40 -28.60 -25.69
CA VAL A 206 -17.42 -27.51 -25.61
C VAL A 206 -16.42 -27.73 -24.48
N LEU A 207 -16.90 -28.13 -23.30
CA LEU A 207 -16.06 -28.34 -22.11
C LEU A 207 -15.22 -29.65 -22.22
N THR A 208 -15.70 -30.66 -22.87
CA THR A 208 -15.01 -31.96 -22.99
C THR A 208 -14.19 -32.12 -24.30
N GLY A 209 -14.33 -31.18 -25.21
CA GLY A 209 -13.73 -31.31 -26.55
C GLY A 209 -14.33 -32.46 -27.37
N THR A 210 -15.58 -32.87 -27.07
CA THR A 210 -16.27 -33.97 -27.77
C THR A 210 -17.28 -33.43 -28.78
N GLY A 211 -17.78 -34.30 -29.64
CA GLY A 211 -18.70 -33.93 -30.73
C GLY A 211 -18.07 -32.94 -31.70
N PRO A 212 -18.73 -31.85 -32.10
CA PRO A 212 -18.21 -30.86 -33.05
C PRO A 212 -16.90 -30.22 -32.65
N MET A 213 -16.53 -30.25 -31.37
CA MET A 213 -15.25 -29.68 -30.86
C MET A 213 -14.09 -30.70 -30.89
N ALA A 214 -14.35 -31.98 -31.15
CA ALA A 214 -13.28 -32.96 -31.30
C ALA A 214 -12.41 -32.67 -32.55
N HIS A 215 -13.04 -32.15 -33.62
CA HIS A 215 -12.38 -31.71 -34.83
C HIS A 215 -12.98 -30.38 -35.30
N PRO A 216 -12.63 -29.25 -34.68
CA PRO A 216 -13.24 -27.97 -34.97
C PRO A 216 -12.88 -27.50 -36.39
N SER A 217 -13.89 -27.18 -37.19
CA SER A 217 -13.63 -26.54 -38.50
C SER A 217 -13.09 -25.12 -38.26
N GLY A 218 -12.27 -24.61 -39.18
CA GLY A 218 -11.74 -23.25 -39.14
C GLY A 218 -12.86 -22.20 -38.97
N ARG A 219 -14.02 -22.40 -39.62
CA ARG A 219 -15.20 -21.54 -39.48
C ARG A 219 -15.76 -21.54 -38.05
N MET A 220 -15.76 -22.67 -37.39
CA MET A 220 -16.23 -22.81 -36.02
C MET A 220 -15.28 -22.12 -35.02
N LEU A 221 -13.96 -22.27 -35.20
CA LEU A 221 -12.98 -21.57 -34.39
C LEU A 221 -13.12 -20.06 -34.51
N VAL A 222 -13.31 -19.54 -35.72
CA VAL A 222 -13.57 -18.13 -35.97
C VAL A 222 -14.87 -17.68 -35.32
N ALA A 223 -15.95 -18.46 -35.42
CA ALA A 223 -17.23 -18.13 -34.76
C ALA A 223 -17.08 -18.05 -33.23
N VAL A 224 -16.44 -19.05 -32.60
CA VAL A 224 -16.19 -19.04 -31.16
C VAL A 224 -15.32 -17.87 -30.74
N ALA A 225 -14.28 -17.54 -31.51
CA ALA A 225 -13.42 -16.38 -31.23
C ALA A 225 -14.20 -15.05 -31.35
N CYS A 226 -15.02 -14.88 -32.40
CA CYS A 226 -15.88 -13.70 -32.57
C CYS A 226 -16.86 -13.55 -31.43
N VAL A 227 -17.51 -14.63 -31.03
CA VAL A 227 -18.43 -14.70 -29.90
C VAL A 227 -17.73 -14.33 -28.59
N GLY A 228 -16.58 -14.91 -28.31
CA GLY A 228 -15.79 -14.59 -27.13
C GLY A 228 -15.37 -13.12 -27.11
N ALA A 229 -14.93 -12.57 -28.24
CA ALA A 229 -14.57 -11.17 -28.36
C ALA A 229 -15.78 -10.23 -28.14
N LEU A 230 -16.94 -10.58 -28.70
CA LEU A 230 -18.17 -9.80 -28.51
C LEU A 230 -18.64 -9.84 -27.04
N TRP A 231 -18.61 -11.02 -26.44
CA TRP A 231 -18.94 -11.18 -25.02
C TRP A 231 -17.97 -10.42 -24.11
N LEU A 232 -16.66 -10.50 -24.38
CA LEU A 232 -15.64 -9.76 -23.65
C LEU A 232 -15.87 -8.25 -23.77
N ALA A 233 -16.13 -7.74 -24.97
CA ALA A 233 -16.44 -6.32 -25.19
C ALA A 233 -17.74 -5.90 -24.48
N ALA A 234 -18.78 -6.71 -24.56
CA ALA A 234 -20.05 -6.44 -23.89
C ALA A 234 -19.90 -6.39 -22.36
N THR A 235 -19.19 -7.33 -21.77
CA THR A 235 -19.04 -7.44 -20.32
C THR A 235 -18.04 -6.42 -19.75
N THR A 236 -16.98 -6.08 -20.49
CA THR A 236 -15.96 -5.16 -20.00
C THR A 236 -16.19 -3.70 -20.40
N VAL A 237 -16.81 -3.43 -21.53
CA VAL A 237 -17.04 -2.04 -21.99
C VAL A 237 -18.46 -1.59 -21.75
N VAL A 238 -19.47 -2.35 -22.20
CA VAL A 238 -20.88 -1.91 -22.18
C VAL A 238 -21.53 -2.10 -20.81
N LEU A 239 -21.36 -3.27 -20.20
CA LEU A 239 -22.04 -3.62 -18.95
C LEU A 239 -21.68 -2.67 -17.79
N PRO A 240 -20.40 -2.27 -17.58
CA PRO A 240 -20.05 -1.25 -16.57
C PRO A 240 -20.72 0.10 -16.80
N VAL A 241 -20.86 0.53 -18.07
CA VAL A 241 -21.51 1.80 -18.40
C VAL A 241 -23.00 1.73 -18.07
N VAL A 242 -23.69 0.67 -18.50
CA VAL A 242 -25.11 0.48 -18.20
C VAL A 242 -25.33 0.35 -16.69
N GLY A 243 -24.53 -0.49 -16.02
CA GLY A 243 -24.60 -0.68 -14.57
C GLY A 243 -24.37 0.61 -13.79
N SER A 244 -23.35 1.41 -14.18
CA SER A 244 -23.08 2.70 -13.56
C SER A 244 -24.28 3.67 -13.71
N ARG A 245 -24.82 3.80 -14.92
CA ARG A 245 -25.93 4.71 -15.21
C ARG A 245 -27.23 4.30 -14.52
N VAL A 246 -27.53 2.99 -14.48
CA VAL A 246 -28.76 2.47 -13.86
C VAL A 246 -28.69 2.53 -12.34
N LEU A 247 -27.61 2.04 -11.75
CA LEU A 247 -27.47 1.95 -10.29
C LEU A 247 -27.35 3.33 -9.64
N MET A 248 -26.67 4.27 -10.27
CA MET A 248 -26.48 5.62 -9.70
C MET A 248 -27.57 6.62 -10.11
N ARG A 249 -28.56 6.19 -10.91
CA ARG A 249 -29.68 7.08 -11.31
C ARG A 249 -30.44 7.60 -10.08
N GLY A 250 -30.53 8.93 -9.96
CA GLY A 250 -31.25 9.62 -8.89
C GLY A 250 -30.54 9.61 -7.52
N VAL A 251 -29.33 9.11 -7.42
CA VAL A 251 -28.48 9.29 -6.22
C VAL A 251 -27.96 10.72 -6.23
N ARG A 252 -28.22 11.45 -5.14
CA ARG A 252 -27.81 12.87 -4.97
C ARG A 252 -26.65 12.96 -3.99
N PRO A 253 -25.88 14.06 -4.00
CA PRO A 253 -24.94 14.36 -2.93
C PRO A 253 -25.63 14.35 -1.57
N GLY A 254 -24.97 13.77 -0.55
CA GLY A 254 -25.53 13.69 0.79
C GLY A 254 -24.92 12.57 1.63
N CYS A 255 -25.47 12.44 2.82
CA CYS A 255 -25.02 11.49 3.83
C CYS A 255 -26.07 10.37 3.96
N TYR A 256 -25.66 9.14 3.72
CA TYR A 256 -26.53 7.96 3.68
C TYR A 256 -26.13 6.96 4.78
N PRO A 257 -27.10 6.29 5.42
CA PRO A 257 -26.77 5.26 6.41
C PRO A 257 -26.00 4.12 5.77
N LEU A 258 -24.89 3.72 6.35
CA LEU A 258 -24.22 2.47 6.03
C LEU A 258 -25.20 1.30 6.18
N TRP A 259 -25.04 0.25 5.39
CA TRP A 259 -25.97 -0.89 5.37
C TRP A 259 -27.43 -0.54 4.95
N GLY A 260 -27.58 0.49 4.12
CA GLY A 260 -28.87 0.91 3.53
C GLY A 260 -28.97 0.62 2.03
N VAL A 261 -30.10 1.00 1.41
CA VAL A 261 -30.34 0.77 -0.03
C VAL A 261 -29.34 1.54 -0.90
N THR A 262 -29.07 2.81 -0.57
CA THR A 262 -28.07 3.61 -1.34
C THR A 262 -26.69 3.01 -1.21
N TYR A 263 -26.33 2.51 -0.02
CA TYR A 263 -25.08 1.78 0.19
C TYR A 263 -25.02 0.49 -0.67
N LEU A 264 -26.07 -0.32 -0.71
CA LEU A 264 -26.14 -1.52 -1.55
C LEU A 264 -25.96 -1.20 -3.03
N ARG A 265 -26.63 -0.12 -3.53
CA ARG A 265 -26.50 0.35 -4.90
C ARG A 265 -25.07 0.81 -5.21
N TRP A 266 -24.46 1.59 -4.31
CA TRP A 266 -23.08 2.05 -4.42
C TRP A 266 -22.09 0.87 -4.40
N TRP A 267 -22.27 -0.09 -3.51
CA TRP A 267 -21.43 -1.29 -3.42
C TRP A 267 -21.52 -2.12 -4.72
N LEU A 268 -22.73 -2.38 -5.22
CA LEU A 268 -22.93 -3.12 -6.45
C LEU A 268 -22.38 -2.38 -7.67
N HIS A 269 -22.53 -1.04 -7.72
CA HIS A 269 -21.90 -0.20 -8.73
C HIS A 269 -20.39 -0.42 -8.80
N GLY A 270 -19.72 -0.53 -7.65
CA GLY A 270 -18.29 -0.86 -7.59
C GLY A 270 -17.95 -2.22 -8.24
N ARG A 271 -18.85 -3.21 -8.16
CA ARG A 271 -18.67 -4.53 -8.83
C ARG A 271 -18.73 -4.38 -10.36
N PHE A 272 -19.61 -3.54 -10.88
CA PHE A 272 -19.64 -3.25 -12.31
C PHE A 272 -18.40 -2.47 -12.76
N LEU A 273 -17.97 -1.47 -12.01
CA LEU A 273 -16.74 -0.73 -12.32
C LEU A 273 -15.50 -1.61 -12.31
N ALA A 274 -15.44 -2.63 -11.46
CA ALA A 274 -14.33 -3.57 -11.42
C ALA A 274 -14.17 -4.38 -12.72
N LEU A 275 -15.22 -4.54 -13.52
CA LEU A 275 -15.15 -5.15 -14.86
C LEU A 275 -14.62 -4.20 -15.93
N SER A 276 -14.65 -2.88 -15.68
CA SER A 276 -14.34 -1.87 -16.68
C SER A 276 -12.87 -1.90 -17.11
N PRO A 277 -12.55 -1.52 -18.36
CA PRO A 277 -11.19 -1.47 -18.85
C PRO A 277 -10.46 -0.19 -18.40
N VAL A 278 -10.92 0.49 -17.33
CA VAL A 278 -10.35 1.76 -16.85
C VAL A 278 -8.85 1.61 -16.57
N ALA A 279 -8.43 0.52 -15.90
CA ALA A 279 -7.02 0.26 -15.63
C ALA A 279 -6.20 0.06 -16.92
N LEU A 280 -6.77 -0.61 -17.91
CA LEU A 280 -6.15 -0.83 -19.23
C LEU A 280 -6.03 0.48 -20.03
N LEU A 281 -7.04 1.34 -19.92
CA LEU A 281 -7.07 2.62 -20.65
C LEU A 281 -6.28 3.73 -19.94
N ALA A 282 -5.84 3.53 -18.70
CA ALA A 282 -5.08 4.51 -17.94
C ALA A 282 -3.85 5.01 -18.71
N GLY A 283 -3.60 6.32 -18.70
CA GLY A 283 -2.51 6.94 -19.45
C GLY A 283 -2.75 7.02 -20.97
N SER A 284 -3.94 6.67 -21.48
CA SER A 284 -4.27 6.78 -22.88
C SER A 284 -5.34 7.85 -23.13
N PRO A 285 -5.40 8.43 -24.34
CA PRO A 285 -6.45 9.38 -24.71
C PRO A 285 -7.86 8.76 -24.75
N LEU A 286 -7.97 7.43 -24.66
CA LEU A 286 -9.23 6.69 -24.70
C LEU A 286 -9.93 6.68 -23.33
N LEU A 287 -9.22 6.94 -22.23
CA LEU A 287 -9.78 6.87 -20.89
C LEU A 287 -10.83 7.97 -20.64
N ALA A 288 -10.54 9.23 -20.97
CA ALA A 288 -11.45 10.35 -20.74
C ALA A 288 -12.81 10.17 -21.44
N PRO A 289 -12.90 9.79 -22.74
CA PRO A 289 -14.17 9.43 -23.39
C PRO A 289 -14.92 8.30 -22.68
N TYR A 290 -14.22 7.25 -22.24
CA TYR A 290 -14.84 6.14 -21.54
C TYR A 290 -15.44 6.56 -20.18
N LEU A 291 -14.71 7.39 -19.43
CA LEU A 291 -15.20 7.92 -18.15
C LEU A 291 -16.43 8.85 -18.34
N ARG A 292 -16.48 9.61 -19.43
CA ARG A 292 -17.70 10.37 -19.79
C ARG A 292 -18.89 9.43 -20.03
N MET A 293 -18.68 8.27 -20.67
CA MET A 293 -19.71 7.26 -20.81
C MET A 293 -20.18 6.72 -19.46
N LEU A 294 -19.28 6.53 -18.50
CA LEU A 294 -19.59 6.14 -17.12
C LEU A 294 -20.30 7.23 -16.32
N GLY A 295 -20.29 8.48 -16.78
CA GLY A 295 -21.02 9.58 -16.17
C GLY A 295 -20.18 10.73 -15.62
N ALA A 296 -18.85 10.67 -15.72
CA ALA A 296 -17.96 11.75 -15.29
C ALA A 296 -18.06 12.96 -16.24
N ARG A 297 -17.86 14.16 -15.69
CA ARG A 297 -17.71 15.40 -16.48
C ARG A 297 -16.22 15.69 -16.62
N ILE A 298 -15.66 15.41 -17.79
CA ILE A 298 -14.23 15.57 -18.06
C ILE A 298 -14.04 16.48 -19.26
N GLY A 299 -13.21 17.50 -19.11
CA GLY A 299 -12.85 18.44 -20.14
C GLY A 299 -12.03 17.81 -21.29
N ARG A 300 -11.56 18.65 -22.20
CA ARG A 300 -10.71 18.24 -23.33
C ARG A 300 -9.26 18.11 -22.88
N ASP A 301 -8.49 17.31 -23.62
CA ASP A 301 -7.03 17.20 -23.47
C ASP A 301 -6.55 16.85 -22.05
N CYS A 302 -7.38 16.15 -21.26
CA CYS A 302 -6.98 15.66 -19.94
C CYS A 302 -6.11 14.41 -20.06
N HIS A 303 -5.04 14.36 -19.27
CA HIS A 303 -4.21 13.16 -19.08
C HIS A 303 -4.50 12.50 -17.74
N LEU A 304 -4.88 11.23 -17.75
CA LEU A 304 -5.23 10.46 -16.57
C LEU A 304 -4.34 9.21 -16.48
N ALA A 305 -3.19 9.30 -15.79
CA ALA A 305 -2.21 8.22 -15.69
C ALA A 305 -2.65 7.09 -14.75
N THR A 306 -3.84 7.12 -14.21
CA THR A 306 -4.26 6.24 -13.14
C THR A 306 -5.54 5.50 -13.48
N GLY A 307 -5.58 4.21 -13.19
CA GLY A 307 -6.74 3.34 -13.45
C GLY A 307 -7.57 2.99 -12.21
N SER A 308 -7.07 3.25 -11.02
CA SER A 308 -7.76 2.90 -9.76
C SER A 308 -8.69 3.99 -9.21
N VAL A 309 -9.03 4.98 -9.97
CA VAL A 309 -9.21 6.36 -9.55
C VAL A 309 -10.61 6.78 -9.23
N ILE A 310 -11.62 6.20 -9.82
CA ILE A 310 -12.92 6.84 -9.82
C ILE A 310 -13.99 5.90 -9.29
N GLY A 311 -14.11 5.86 -7.97
CA GLY A 311 -15.14 5.06 -7.31
C GLY A 311 -16.59 5.48 -7.63
N MET A 312 -16.79 6.70 -8.11
CA MET A 312 -18.10 7.23 -8.58
C MET A 312 -17.92 8.27 -9.70
N PRO A 313 -17.85 7.86 -10.96
CA PRO A 313 -17.62 8.76 -12.09
C PRO A 313 -18.59 9.94 -12.14
N GLY A 314 -19.88 9.73 -11.87
CA GLY A 314 -20.89 10.78 -11.92
C GLY A 314 -20.73 11.93 -10.92
N PHE A 315 -19.79 11.82 -9.97
CA PHE A 315 -19.48 12.84 -8.96
C PHE A 315 -18.11 13.49 -9.17
N VAL A 316 -17.48 13.28 -10.34
CA VAL A 316 -16.16 13.84 -10.67
C VAL A 316 -16.29 14.81 -11.81
N GLU A 317 -15.76 16.02 -11.60
CA GLU A 317 -15.73 17.10 -12.60
C GLU A 317 -14.27 17.54 -12.81
N LEU A 318 -13.78 17.41 -14.04
CA LEU A 318 -12.44 17.83 -14.45
C LEU A 318 -12.56 18.85 -15.57
N GLY A 319 -11.87 19.98 -15.45
CA GLY A 319 -11.75 21.00 -16.50
C GLY A 319 -10.86 20.54 -17.66
N ASP A 320 -10.63 21.43 -18.61
CA ASP A 320 -9.77 21.16 -19.77
C ASP A 320 -8.29 21.09 -19.37
N GLY A 321 -7.50 20.23 -19.99
CA GLY A 321 -6.05 20.15 -19.79
C GLY A 321 -5.61 19.65 -18.40
N VAL A 322 -6.48 19.04 -17.61
CA VAL A 322 -6.14 18.49 -16.30
C VAL A 322 -5.22 17.29 -16.44
N SER A 323 -4.16 17.26 -15.63
CA SER A 323 -3.20 16.16 -15.59
C SER A 323 -3.23 15.46 -14.23
N ILE A 324 -3.51 14.15 -14.22
CA ILE A 324 -3.55 13.32 -13.02
C ILE A 324 -2.44 12.26 -13.09
N GLY A 325 -1.53 12.29 -12.10
CA GLY A 325 -0.39 11.38 -11.99
C GLY A 325 -0.74 9.94 -11.63
N TYR A 326 0.26 9.07 -11.66
CA TYR A 326 0.11 7.66 -11.31
C TYR A 326 -0.42 7.46 -9.89
N GLY A 327 -1.30 6.48 -9.69
CA GLY A 327 -1.82 6.12 -8.37
C GLY A 327 -2.62 7.21 -7.65
N ALA A 328 -2.81 8.38 -8.26
CA ALA A 328 -3.65 9.44 -7.68
C ALA A 328 -5.11 8.95 -7.60
N ARG A 329 -5.84 9.32 -6.57
CA ARG A 329 -7.20 8.84 -6.28
C ARG A 329 -8.16 10.00 -6.14
N LEU A 330 -9.25 9.93 -6.89
CA LEU A 330 -10.36 10.87 -6.84
C LEU A 330 -11.53 10.18 -6.12
N LEU A 331 -11.68 10.39 -4.83
CA LEU A 331 -12.66 9.70 -3.98
C LEU A 331 -13.81 10.65 -3.62
N PRO A 332 -14.88 10.73 -4.43
CA PRO A 332 -16.04 11.57 -4.14
C PRO A 332 -16.93 10.96 -3.03
N TYR A 333 -16.36 10.13 -2.19
CA TYR A 333 -17.03 9.49 -1.05
C TYR A 333 -16.03 9.19 0.07
N PHE A 334 -16.56 9.01 1.29
CA PHE A 334 -15.87 8.39 2.42
C PHE A 334 -16.90 7.75 3.36
N VAL A 335 -16.43 6.82 4.22
CA VAL A 335 -17.26 6.15 5.22
C VAL A 335 -16.70 6.46 6.60
N GLU A 336 -17.54 7.03 7.45
CA GLU A 336 -17.16 7.43 8.81
C GLU A 336 -18.37 7.32 9.75
N GLY A 337 -18.17 6.85 10.98
CA GLY A 337 -19.20 6.84 12.02
C GLY A 337 -20.51 6.13 11.64
N GLY A 338 -20.46 5.11 10.78
CA GLY A 338 -21.65 4.39 10.29
C GLY A 338 -22.42 5.11 9.17
N TRP A 339 -21.82 6.10 8.52
CA TRP A 339 -22.38 6.84 7.41
C TRP A 339 -21.53 6.73 6.15
N LEU A 340 -22.19 6.67 4.99
CA LEU A 340 -21.60 6.86 3.67
C LEU A 340 -21.84 8.29 3.23
N HIS A 341 -20.79 9.06 3.08
CA HIS A 341 -20.81 10.43 2.58
C HIS A 341 -20.52 10.44 1.08
N LEU A 342 -21.37 11.07 0.30
CA LEU A 342 -21.25 11.20 -1.15
C LEU A 342 -21.29 12.69 -1.51
N MET A 343 -20.19 13.23 -2.06
CA MET A 343 -20.10 14.63 -2.48
C MET A 343 -19.28 14.75 -3.75
N PRO A 344 -19.68 15.62 -4.69
CA PRO A 344 -18.91 15.84 -5.90
C PRO A 344 -17.56 16.46 -5.55
N LEU A 345 -16.56 16.19 -6.37
CA LEU A 345 -15.28 16.88 -6.37
C LEU A 345 -15.03 17.53 -7.72
N SER A 346 -14.33 18.66 -7.72
CA SER A 346 -14.03 19.41 -8.93
C SER A 346 -12.55 19.79 -9.02
N ILE A 347 -11.98 19.70 -10.23
CA ILE A 347 -10.62 20.11 -10.53
C ILE A 347 -10.66 21.05 -11.74
N GLY A 348 -10.18 22.28 -11.54
CA GLY A 348 -10.18 23.34 -12.55
C GLY A 348 -9.24 23.05 -13.71
N SER A 349 -9.47 23.76 -14.82
CA SER A 349 -8.66 23.61 -16.04
C SER A 349 -7.18 23.89 -15.82
N GLY A 350 -6.31 23.18 -16.55
CA GLY A 350 -4.86 23.33 -16.49
C GLY A 350 -4.20 22.83 -15.20
N SER A 351 -4.97 22.25 -14.28
CA SER A 351 -4.46 21.83 -12.99
C SER A 351 -3.71 20.49 -13.04
N PHE A 352 -2.77 20.32 -12.11
CA PHE A 352 -1.96 19.12 -11.96
C PHE A 352 -2.18 18.45 -10.60
N VAL A 353 -2.34 17.12 -10.58
CA VAL A 353 -2.39 16.31 -9.35
C VAL A 353 -1.31 15.24 -9.43
N GLY A 354 -0.36 15.30 -8.51
CA GLY A 354 0.82 14.45 -8.49
C GLY A 354 0.55 12.98 -8.13
N THR A 355 1.59 12.18 -8.30
CA THR A 355 1.60 10.73 -8.05
C THR A 355 1.17 10.40 -6.61
N ASN A 356 0.33 9.36 -6.43
CA ASN A 356 -0.20 8.87 -5.16
C ASN A 356 -0.93 9.95 -4.31
N SER A 357 -1.41 11.04 -4.91
CA SER A 357 -2.20 12.04 -4.20
C SER A 357 -3.66 11.63 -4.09
N ILE A 358 -4.32 12.07 -3.02
CA ILE A 358 -5.72 11.76 -2.77
C ILE A 358 -6.53 13.07 -2.74
N VAL A 359 -7.60 13.10 -3.52
CA VAL A 359 -8.60 14.18 -3.51
C VAL A 359 -9.91 13.60 -3.01
N LEU A 360 -10.35 14.08 -1.83
CA LEU A 360 -11.55 13.56 -1.17
C LEU A 360 -12.83 14.28 -1.58
N ALA A 361 -13.94 13.72 -1.15
CA ALA A 361 -15.30 14.18 -1.40
C ALA A 361 -15.50 15.67 -1.03
N GLY A 362 -16.13 16.42 -1.91
CA GLY A 362 -16.38 17.85 -1.72
C GLY A 362 -15.17 18.76 -1.91
N ALA A 363 -14.01 18.21 -2.27
CA ALA A 363 -12.83 19.03 -2.52
C ALA A 363 -12.92 19.78 -3.85
N GLU A 364 -12.41 21.02 -3.86
CA GLU A 364 -12.38 21.87 -5.05
C GLU A 364 -10.95 22.34 -5.30
N ILE A 365 -10.42 22.08 -6.48
CA ILE A 365 -9.10 22.56 -6.92
C ILE A 365 -9.32 23.59 -8.02
N GLY A 366 -8.86 24.84 -7.78
CA GLY A 366 -8.99 25.94 -8.72
C GLY A 366 -8.19 25.72 -10.00
N THR A 367 -8.43 26.55 -11.01
CA THR A 367 -7.72 26.51 -12.31
C THR A 367 -6.22 26.78 -12.12
N GLU A 368 -5.40 26.19 -13.00
CA GLU A 368 -3.93 26.37 -13.01
C GLU A 368 -3.24 26.10 -11.67
N SER A 369 -3.84 25.22 -10.86
CA SER A 369 -3.32 24.88 -9.54
C SER A 369 -2.60 23.55 -9.55
N THR A 370 -1.59 23.38 -8.70
CA THR A 370 -0.82 22.15 -8.61
C THR A 370 -0.91 21.54 -7.22
N VAL A 371 -1.15 20.24 -7.19
CA VAL A 371 -1.07 19.37 -6.01
C VAL A 371 0.12 18.45 -6.19
N GLY A 372 1.13 18.54 -5.31
CA GLY A 372 2.34 17.73 -5.39
C GLY A 372 2.10 16.25 -5.14
N GLU A 373 3.17 15.45 -5.27
CA GLU A 373 3.12 14.01 -5.01
C GLU A 373 2.77 13.71 -3.55
N GLN A 374 2.16 12.54 -3.31
CA GLN A 374 1.82 12.03 -1.97
C GLN A 374 1.08 13.08 -1.11
N SER A 375 0.15 13.83 -1.72
CA SER A 375 -0.58 14.92 -1.07
C SER A 375 -2.03 14.55 -0.81
N LEU A 376 -2.57 15.07 0.30
CA LEU A 376 -3.96 14.87 0.68
C LEU A 376 -4.76 16.17 0.59
N VAL A 377 -5.66 16.26 -0.39
CA VAL A 377 -6.71 17.29 -0.41
C VAL A 377 -7.89 16.72 0.38
N ALA A 378 -8.10 17.26 1.58
CA ALA A 378 -9.09 16.75 2.52
C ALA A 378 -10.54 16.98 2.03
N ALA A 379 -11.49 16.29 2.65
CA ALA A 379 -12.89 16.45 2.32
C ALA A 379 -13.36 17.90 2.53
N GLY A 380 -14.02 18.46 1.51
CA GLY A 380 -14.49 19.85 1.51
C GLY A 380 -13.41 20.93 1.40
N GLN A 381 -12.15 20.57 1.22
CA GLN A 381 -11.07 21.54 1.10
C GLN A 381 -11.07 22.24 -0.25
N VAL A 382 -10.87 23.56 -0.22
CA VAL A 382 -10.80 24.40 -1.43
C VAL A 382 -9.35 24.87 -1.62
N ILE A 383 -8.79 24.59 -2.80
CA ILE A 383 -7.50 25.12 -3.25
C ILE A 383 -7.81 26.24 -4.25
N PRO A 384 -7.44 27.49 -3.97
CA PRO A 384 -7.65 28.61 -4.88
C PRO A 384 -6.88 28.46 -6.20
N ALA A 385 -7.33 29.14 -7.25
CA ALA A 385 -6.67 29.14 -8.54
C ALA A 385 -5.22 29.68 -8.47
N ASN A 386 -4.36 29.19 -9.37
CA ASN A 386 -2.95 29.59 -9.49
C ASN A 386 -2.14 29.36 -8.21
N GLN A 387 -2.45 28.32 -7.44
CA GLN A 387 -1.70 28.00 -6.23
C GLN A 387 -1.07 26.61 -6.27
N HIS A 388 0.06 26.49 -5.55
CA HIS A 388 0.82 25.26 -5.48
C HIS A 388 0.76 24.70 -4.05
N TRP A 389 0.32 23.46 -3.92
CA TRP A 389 0.14 22.81 -2.62
C TRP A 389 0.78 21.44 -2.60
N THR A 390 1.32 21.01 -1.47
CA THR A 390 1.97 19.70 -1.33
C THR A 390 1.90 19.16 0.08
N GLY A 391 1.86 17.84 0.21
CA GLY A 391 2.03 17.13 1.47
C GLY A 391 0.77 16.60 2.11
N SER A 392 0.98 15.89 3.22
CA SER A 392 -0.08 15.39 4.09
C SER A 392 0.30 15.70 5.56
N PRO A 393 -0.39 16.66 6.23
CA PRO A 393 -1.42 17.53 5.69
C PRO A 393 -0.89 18.49 4.62
N ILE A 394 -1.77 18.87 3.69
CA ILE A 394 -1.36 19.71 2.55
C ILE A 394 -1.00 21.12 2.98
N LYS A 395 0.10 21.66 2.41
CA LYS A 395 0.61 23.03 2.69
C LYS A 395 0.88 23.76 1.39
N ARG A 396 0.66 25.08 1.41
CA ARG A 396 0.96 25.94 0.27
C ARG A 396 2.47 26.06 0.04
N ARG A 397 2.88 25.95 -1.23
CA ARG A 397 4.23 26.32 -1.70
C ARG A 397 4.17 27.68 -2.37
N HIS A 398 5.26 28.44 -2.26
CA HIS A 398 5.33 29.78 -2.86
C HIS A 398 5.67 29.76 -4.36
N ALA A 399 6.28 28.68 -4.85
CA ALA A 399 6.68 28.56 -6.25
C ALA A 399 6.21 27.23 -6.84
N ALA A 400 5.89 27.24 -8.15
CA ALA A 400 5.64 26.05 -8.93
C ALA A 400 6.89 25.14 -8.96
N PRO A 401 6.74 23.82 -9.05
CA PRO A 401 7.86 22.92 -9.29
C PRO A 401 8.58 23.25 -10.61
N GLU A 402 9.90 23.36 -10.58
CA GLU A 402 10.74 23.69 -11.77
C GLU A 402 10.47 22.75 -12.94
N LEU A 403 10.25 21.45 -12.66
CA LEU A 403 9.93 20.46 -13.69
C LEU A 403 8.63 20.80 -14.43
N LEU A 404 7.58 21.22 -13.72
CA LEU A 404 6.31 21.56 -14.35
C LEU A 404 6.45 22.83 -15.20
N GLN A 405 7.24 23.83 -14.75
CA GLN A 405 7.55 25.01 -15.54
C GLN A 405 8.30 24.63 -16.83
N ALA A 406 9.33 23.77 -16.73
CA ALA A 406 10.06 23.29 -17.91
C ALA A 406 9.16 22.49 -18.88
N MET A 407 8.15 21.79 -18.37
CA MET A 407 7.15 21.09 -19.19
C MET A 407 6.15 22.07 -19.82
N ASP A 408 5.79 23.15 -19.13
CA ASP A 408 4.95 24.21 -19.68
C ASP A 408 5.66 24.91 -20.87
N ASP A 409 6.96 25.20 -20.73
CA ASP A 409 7.77 25.79 -21.80
C ASP A 409 7.94 24.86 -23.01
N ALA A 410 7.93 23.54 -22.78
CA ALA A 410 8.01 22.52 -23.82
C ALA A 410 6.63 22.12 -24.40
N ALA A 411 5.54 22.60 -23.80
CA ALA A 411 4.19 22.24 -24.22
C ALA A 411 3.89 22.71 -25.65
N ASP A 412 3.15 21.89 -26.36
CA ASP A 412 2.78 22.13 -27.75
C ASP A 412 1.28 21.82 -27.94
N ASP A 413 0.56 22.72 -28.62
CA ASP A 413 -0.86 22.58 -28.92
C ASP A 413 -1.17 21.60 -30.05
N ARG A 414 -0.27 20.69 -30.33
CA ARG A 414 -0.45 19.64 -31.34
C ARG A 414 -1.71 18.84 -31.08
N ARG A 415 -2.51 18.69 -32.09
CA ARG A 415 -3.68 17.77 -32.03
C ARG A 415 -3.17 16.32 -32.06
N TRP A 416 -3.94 15.43 -31.46
CA TRP A 416 -3.70 14.00 -31.57
C TRP A 416 -3.70 13.53 -33.03
N PRO A 417 -2.58 12.99 -33.55
CA PRO A 417 -2.57 12.39 -34.88
C PRO A 417 -3.51 11.18 -34.94
N ARG A 418 -4.31 11.05 -36.00
CA ARG A 418 -5.29 9.96 -36.13
C ARG A 418 -4.64 8.57 -36.02
N TRP A 419 -3.44 8.41 -36.60
CA TRP A 419 -2.72 7.14 -36.53
C TRP A 419 -2.26 6.80 -35.12
N VAL A 420 -1.93 7.77 -34.28
CA VAL A 420 -1.59 7.57 -32.86
C VAL A 420 -2.82 7.10 -32.10
N LEU A 421 -3.98 7.75 -32.30
CA LEU A 421 -5.26 7.33 -31.70
C LEU A 421 -5.63 5.90 -32.13
N ALA A 422 -5.49 5.58 -33.42
CA ALA A 422 -5.70 4.22 -33.91
C ALA A 422 -4.71 3.22 -33.29
N GLY A 423 -3.45 3.65 -33.07
CA GLY A 423 -2.44 2.88 -32.36
C GLY A 423 -2.82 2.57 -30.92
N PHE A 424 -3.34 3.54 -30.16
CA PHE A 424 -3.87 3.32 -28.80
C PHE A 424 -5.08 2.37 -28.79
N ALA A 425 -6.00 2.52 -29.74
CA ALA A 425 -7.17 1.63 -29.84
C ALA A 425 -6.77 0.19 -30.17
N LEU A 426 -5.87 0.00 -31.14
CA LEU A 426 -5.33 -1.31 -31.49
C LEU A 426 -4.51 -1.90 -30.32
N GLY A 427 -3.66 -1.08 -29.70
CA GLY A 427 -2.87 -1.47 -28.53
C GLY A 427 -3.75 -1.91 -27.37
N ALA A 428 -4.85 -1.19 -27.07
CA ALA A 428 -5.81 -1.58 -26.04
C ALA A 428 -6.47 -2.93 -26.37
N ALA A 429 -6.90 -3.14 -27.60
CA ALA A 429 -7.48 -4.41 -28.04
C ALA A 429 -6.48 -5.57 -27.92
N LEU A 430 -5.22 -5.37 -28.31
CA LEU A 430 -4.17 -6.37 -28.17
C LEU A 430 -3.82 -6.65 -26.69
N LEU A 431 -3.71 -5.60 -25.86
CA LEU A 431 -3.42 -5.75 -24.43
C LEU A 431 -4.52 -6.50 -23.68
N MET A 432 -5.78 -6.41 -24.10
CA MET A 432 -6.86 -7.25 -23.55
C MET A 432 -6.63 -8.75 -23.78
N LEU A 433 -5.89 -9.13 -24.82
CA LEU A 433 -5.59 -10.52 -25.13
C LEU A 433 -4.34 -11.04 -24.42
N VAL A 434 -3.46 -10.14 -23.95
CA VAL A 434 -2.18 -10.53 -23.33
C VAL A 434 -2.36 -11.47 -22.13
N PRO A 435 -3.27 -11.24 -21.15
CA PRO A 435 -3.49 -12.17 -20.05
C PRO A 435 -3.94 -13.56 -20.52
N LEU A 436 -4.77 -13.62 -21.56
CA LEU A 436 -5.21 -14.89 -22.16
C LEU A 436 -4.04 -15.64 -22.81
N LEU A 437 -3.19 -14.93 -23.54
CA LEU A 437 -2.00 -15.51 -24.17
C LEU A 437 -0.96 -15.98 -23.14
N ILE A 438 -0.88 -15.32 -21.99
CA ILE A 438 -0.02 -15.71 -20.86
C ILE A 438 -0.52 -17.02 -20.23
N VAL A 439 -1.83 -17.14 -20.00
CA VAL A 439 -2.42 -18.32 -19.34
C VAL A 439 -2.54 -19.52 -20.30
N ALA A 440 -2.75 -19.28 -21.58
CA ALA A 440 -3.03 -20.34 -22.58
C ALA A 440 -2.02 -21.50 -22.59
N PRO A 441 -0.67 -21.30 -22.54
CA PRO A 441 0.27 -22.43 -22.59
C PRO A 441 0.18 -23.37 -21.39
N SER A 442 0.00 -22.83 -20.17
CA SER A 442 -0.14 -23.64 -18.95
C SER A 442 -1.45 -24.41 -18.95
N THR A 443 -2.55 -23.74 -19.29
CA THR A 443 -3.87 -24.37 -19.38
C THR A 443 -3.91 -25.43 -20.50
N ALA A 444 -3.31 -25.15 -21.65
CA ALA A 444 -3.21 -26.12 -22.77
C ALA A 444 -2.41 -27.37 -22.38
N LEU A 445 -1.33 -27.20 -21.59
CA LEU A 445 -0.54 -28.33 -21.08
C LEU A 445 -1.41 -29.23 -20.19
N VAL A 446 -2.13 -28.63 -19.23
CA VAL A 446 -3.02 -29.39 -18.31
C VAL A 446 -4.14 -30.07 -19.08
N ALA A 447 -4.77 -29.37 -20.00
CA ALA A 447 -5.83 -29.94 -20.83
C ALA A 447 -5.32 -31.11 -21.70
N LEU A 448 -4.17 -30.95 -22.36
CA LEU A 448 -3.55 -31.99 -23.19
C LEU A 448 -3.24 -33.25 -22.39
N VAL A 449 -2.59 -33.09 -21.23
CA VAL A 449 -2.28 -34.23 -20.36
C VAL A 449 -3.56 -34.90 -19.84
N THR A 450 -4.57 -34.12 -19.48
CA THR A 450 -5.87 -34.63 -18.99
C THR A 450 -6.53 -35.50 -20.07
N VAL A 451 -6.54 -35.04 -21.33
CA VAL A 451 -7.17 -35.75 -22.43
C VAL A 451 -6.41 -37.02 -22.80
N HIS A 452 -5.08 -37.00 -22.87
CA HIS A 452 -4.29 -38.13 -23.36
C HIS A 452 -3.86 -39.12 -22.27
N ALA A 453 -3.60 -38.66 -21.05
CA ALA A 453 -3.12 -39.50 -19.94
C ALA A 453 -4.14 -39.72 -18.83
N GLY A 454 -5.28 -39.02 -18.88
CA GLY A 454 -6.36 -39.13 -17.92
C GLY A 454 -6.28 -38.07 -16.80
N PHE A 455 -7.39 -37.93 -16.07
CA PHE A 455 -7.62 -36.88 -15.10
C PHE A 455 -6.56 -36.81 -13.96
N GLY A 456 -6.12 -37.97 -13.45
CA GLY A 456 -5.08 -38.02 -12.41
C GLY A 456 -3.74 -37.42 -12.85
N TRP A 457 -3.31 -37.68 -14.09
CA TRP A 457 -2.13 -37.09 -14.68
C TRP A 457 -2.36 -35.59 -14.99
N GLY A 458 -3.58 -35.21 -15.37
CA GLY A 458 -3.98 -33.81 -15.49
C GLY A 458 -3.77 -33.03 -14.21
N MET A 459 -4.21 -33.56 -13.06
CA MET A 459 -3.96 -32.94 -11.75
C MET A 459 -2.46 -32.82 -11.45
N ALA A 460 -1.68 -33.88 -11.69
CA ALA A 460 -0.23 -33.83 -11.46
C ALA A 460 0.47 -32.81 -12.37
N SER A 461 -0.01 -32.61 -13.59
CA SER A 461 0.59 -31.69 -14.55
C SER A 461 0.48 -30.20 -14.15
N THR A 462 -0.43 -29.84 -13.22
CA THR A 462 -0.51 -28.47 -12.68
C THR A 462 0.78 -28.04 -12.00
N LEU A 463 1.54 -29.00 -11.44
CA LEU A 463 2.85 -28.71 -10.84
C LEU A 463 3.93 -28.29 -11.87
N VAL A 464 3.78 -28.68 -13.14
CA VAL A 464 4.64 -28.29 -14.24
C VAL A 464 4.09 -27.07 -14.98
N ALA A 465 2.77 -26.97 -15.07
CA ALA A 465 2.09 -25.84 -15.68
C ALA A 465 2.31 -24.53 -14.93
N ALA A 466 2.35 -24.57 -13.59
CA ALA A 466 2.57 -23.40 -12.77
C ALA A 466 3.92 -22.70 -13.02
N PRO A 467 5.10 -23.35 -13.00
CA PRO A 467 6.34 -22.70 -13.42
C PRO A 467 6.32 -22.23 -14.88
N LEU A 468 5.65 -22.94 -15.80
CA LEU A 468 5.47 -22.49 -17.17
C LEU A 468 4.71 -21.15 -17.22
N TYR A 469 3.62 -21.02 -16.47
CA TYR A 469 2.87 -19.77 -16.34
C TYR A 469 3.75 -18.60 -15.86
N VAL A 470 4.57 -18.83 -14.83
CA VAL A 470 5.50 -17.81 -14.30
C VAL A 470 6.52 -17.39 -15.38
N LEU A 471 7.12 -18.37 -16.07
CA LEU A 471 8.10 -18.10 -17.12
C LEU A 471 7.49 -17.32 -18.30
N VAL A 472 6.30 -17.72 -18.77
CA VAL A 472 5.58 -17.05 -19.87
C VAL A 472 5.22 -15.62 -19.46
N THR A 473 4.79 -15.39 -18.23
CA THR A 473 4.48 -14.04 -17.74
C THR A 473 5.72 -13.14 -17.73
N CYS A 474 6.85 -13.63 -17.21
CA CYS A 474 8.11 -12.88 -17.22
C CYS A 474 8.59 -12.61 -18.66
N ALA A 475 8.51 -13.62 -19.54
CA ALA A 475 8.89 -13.47 -20.93
C ALA A 475 8.00 -12.45 -21.66
N ALA A 476 6.68 -12.49 -21.45
CA ALA A 476 5.74 -11.53 -22.04
C ALA A 476 6.06 -10.09 -21.60
N ALA A 477 6.33 -9.87 -20.32
CA ALA A 477 6.70 -8.55 -19.80
C ALA A 477 8.02 -8.05 -20.41
N ILE A 478 9.07 -8.90 -20.43
CA ILE A 478 10.39 -8.53 -20.94
C ILE A 478 10.33 -8.28 -22.46
N VAL A 479 9.79 -9.23 -23.21
CA VAL A 479 9.71 -9.14 -24.69
C VAL A 479 8.79 -7.99 -25.09
N GLY A 480 7.62 -7.87 -24.46
CA GLY A 480 6.66 -6.81 -24.75
C GLY A 480 7.22 -5.42 -24.49
N LYS A 481 7.90 -5.21 -23.34
CA LYS A 481 8.59 -3.94 -23.04
C LYS A 481 9.69 -3.64 -24.04
N ARG A 482 10.52 -4.65 -24.38
CA ARG A 482 11.63 -4.46 -25.33
C ARG A 482 11.13 -4.16 -26.74
N LEU A 483 10.01 -4.73 -27.16
CA LEU A 483 9.39 -4.42 -28.47
C LEU A 483 8.76 -3.03 -28.47
N ALA A 484 8.02 -2.68 -27.41
CA ALA A 484 7.38 -1.37 -27.29
C ALA A 484 8.42 -0.24 -27.15
N MET A 485 9.35 -0.37 -26.20
CA MET A 485 10.38 0.64 -25.89
C MET A 485 11.69 -0.05 -25.50
N PRO A 486 12.60 -0.31 -26.45
CA PRO A 486 13.87 -1.01 -26.18
C PRO A 486 14.68 -0.34 -25.07
N VAL A 487 14.81 0.98 -25.13
CA VAL A 487 15.48 1.83 -24.12
C VAL A 487 14.69 3.12 -23.97
N ALA A 488 14.26 3.43 -22.76
CA ALA A 488 13.73 4.75 -22.44
C ALA A 488 14.88 5.75 -22.25
N ARG A 489 14.68 7.00 -22.65
CA ARG A 489 15.66 8.08 -22.50
C ARG A 489 15.10 9.15 -21.57
N ALA A 490 15.92 9.63 -20.64
CA ALA A 490 15.58 10.75 -19.79
C ALA A 490 15.36 12.04 -20.61
N GLY A 491 14.49 12.91 -20.10
CA GLY A 491 14.13 14.19 -20.73
C GLY A 491 12.63 14.37 -20.88
N ILE A 492 12.23 15.50 -21.44
CA ILE A 492 10.84 15.86 -21.74
C ILE A 492 10.53 15.44 -23.17
N HIS A 493 9.45 14.68 -23.33
CA HIS A 493 8.99 14.13 -24.62
C HIS A 493 7.53 14.50 -24.84
N HIS A 494 7.13 14.61 -26.11
CA HIS A 494 5.72 14.84 -26.44
C HIS A 494 4.87 13.57 -26.32
N GLU A 495 3.82 13.63 -25.56
CA GLU A 495 2.89 12.52 -25.36
C GLU A 495 2.10 12.20 -26.66
N ARG A 496 1.72 13.26 -27.41
CA ARG A 496 0.89 13.16 -28.64
C ARG A 496 1.70 12.68 -29.85
N SER A 497 2.51 11.64 -29.64
CA SER A 497 3.47 11.12 -30.63
C SER A 497 3.61 9.60 -30.54
N ALA A 498 4.45 9.03 -31.42
CA ALA A 498 4.87 7.63 -31.32
C ALA A 498 5.48 7.30 -29.94
N PHE A 499 6.19 8.27 -29.33
CA PHE A 499 6.80 8.06 -28.02
C PHE A 499 5.74 7.80 -26.94
N GLY A 500 4.67 8.61 -26.88
CA GLY A 500 3.59 8.41 -25.91
C GLY A 500 2.91 7.05 -26.07
N LEU A 501 2.60 6.62 -27.29
CA LEU A 501 2.05 5.28 -27.56
C LEU A 501 3.01 4.16 -27.08
N ARG A 502 4.31 4.28 -27.39
CA ARG A 502 5.31 3.30 -26.99
C ARG A 502 5.51 3.25 -25.48
N LYS A 503 5.49 4.41 -24.81
CA LYS A 503 5.55 4.52 -23.35
C LYS A 503 4.37 3.82 -22.69
N TRP A 504 3.15 4.12 -23.17
CA TRP A 504 1.94 3.51 -22.65
C TRP A 504 1.94 1.97 -22.83
N LEU A 505 2.34 1.47 -23.99
CA LEU A 505 2.48 0.01 -24.22
C LEU A 505 3.55 -0.60 -23.30
N SER A 506 4.69 0.07 -23.14
CA SER A 506 5.77 -0.37 -22.25
C SER A 506 5.29 -0.51 -20.81
N ASP A 507 4.58 0.49 -20.28
CA ASP A 507 4.05 0.48 -18.92
C ASP A 507 3.10 -0.69 -18.68
N HIS A 508 2.21 -0.94 -19.65
CA HIS A 508 1.26 -2.06 -19.56
C HIS A 508 1.97 -3.42 -19.66
N MET A 509 3.03 -3.54 -20.45
CA MET A 509 3.79 -4.80 -20.52
C MET A 509 4.62 -5.04 -19.25
N VAL A 510 5.25 -4.01 -18.67
CA VAL A 510 5.90 -4.11 -17.36
C VAL A 510 4.86 -4.46 -16.28
N GLY A 511 3.69 -3.86 -16.35
CA GLY A 511 2.57 -4.12 -15.45
C GLY A 511 2.05 -5.57 -15.46
N GLN A 512 2.32 -6.36 -16.53
CA GLN A 512 1.95 -7.78 -16.55
C GLN A 512 2.65 -8.61 -15.46
N THR A 513 3.77 -8.14 -14.91
CA THR A 513 4.39 -8.80 -13.76
C THR A 513 3.47 -8.84 -12.53
N ALA A 514 2.46 -7.98 -12.47
CA ALA A 514 1.44 -8.03 -11.42
C ALA A 514 0.54 -9.28 -11.47
N LEU A 515 0.51 -10.03 -12.61
CA LEU A 515 -0.18 -11.31 -12.71
C LEU A 515 0.49 -12.39 -11.84
N ILE A 516 1.77 -12.22 -11.55
CA ILE A 516 2.54 -13.05 -10.62
C ILE A 516 3.00 -12.21 -9.43
N ARG A 517 2.04 -11.68 -8.66
CA ARG A 517 2.35 -10.85 -7.47
C ARG A 517 3.36 -11.48 -6.53
N THR A 518 3.44 -12.80 -6.52
CA THR A 518 4.38 -13.56 -5.69
C THR A 518 5.85 -13.43 -6.09
N ILE A 519 6.17 -12.88 -7.28
CA ILE A 519 7.55 -12.58 -7.69
C ILE A 519 8.12 -11.41 -6.88
N TYR A 520 7.28 -10.49 -6.41
CA TYR A 520 7.69 -9.39 -5.56
C TYR A 520 8.24 -9.93 -4.24
N ASP A 521 9.17 -9.22 -3.62
CA ASP A 521 9.92 -9.63 -2.43
C ASP A 521 10.78 -10.90 -2.61
N THR A 522 11.09 -11.31 -3.86
CA THR A 522 11.90 -12.48 -4.13
C THR A 522 13.21 -12.14 -4.82
N LEU A 523 14.18 -13.05 -4.69
CA LEU A 523 15.44 -12.97 -5.45
C LEU A 523 15.22 -13.10 -6.96
N TYR A 524 14.12 -13.72 -7.41
CA TYR A 524 13.76 -13.88 -8.82
C TYR A 524 13.37 -12.57 -9.50
N LEU A 525 12.95 -11.54 -8.76
CA LEU A 525 12.60 -10.25 -9.33
C LEU A 525 13.80 -9.50 -9.90
N LYS A 526 14.98 -9.60 -9.27
CA LYS A 526 16.19 -8.88 -9.72
C LYS A 526 16.60 -9.18 -11.16
N PRO A 527 16.77 -10.45 -11.59
CA PRO A 527 17.09 -10.75 -12.99
C PRO A 527 16.03 -10.24 -13.95
N VAL A 528 14.75 -10.28 -13.58
CA VAL A 528 13.67 -9.74 -14.42
C VAL A 528 13.81 -8.23 -14.58
N LEU A 529 14.01 -7.48 -13.49
CA LEU A 529 14.21 -6.02 -13.56
C LEU A 529 15.46 -5.64 -14.35
N ARG A 530 16.56 -6.39 -14.22
CA ARG A 530 17.76 -6.17 -15.05
C ARG A 530 17.50 -6.42 -16.54
N LEU A 531 16.76 -7.46 -16.88
CA LEU A 531 16.36 -7.73 -18.27
C LEU A 531 15.40 -6.67 -18.80
N LEU A 532 14.60 -6.05 -17.95
CA LEU A 532 13.76 -4.90 -18.28
C LEU A 532 14.55 -3.60 -18.47
N GLY A 533 15.78 -3.48 -17.94
CA GLY A 533 16.67 -2.33 -18.13
C GLY A 533 17.26 -1.72 -16.86
N ALA A 534 16.82 -2.14 -15.67
CA ALA A 534 17.28 -1.57 -14.40
C ALA A 534 18.73 -1.98 -14.05
N ARG A 535 19.46 -1.07 -13.39
CA ARG A 535 20.79 -1.32 -12.83
C ARG A 535 20.65 -1.63 -11.34
N ILE A 536 20.91 -2.89 -10.95
CA ILE A 536 20.70 -3.33 -9.57
C ILE A 536 22.01 -3.92 -9.02
N GLY A 537 22.47 -3.38 -7.90
CA GLY A 537 23.71 -3.76 -7.24
C GLY A 537 23.66 -5.16 -6.60
N ARG A 538 24.79 -5.58 -6.03
CA ARG A 538 24.91 -6.86 -5.30
C ARG A 538 24.14 -6.76 -3.97
N TRP A 539 23.44 -7.83 -3.60
CA TRP A 539 22.68 -7.93 -2.37
C TRP A 539 21.63 -6.81 -2.16
N ALA A 540 21.33 -6.03 -3.20
CA ALA A 540 20.18 -5.13 -3.16
C ALA A 540 18.89 -5.96 -3.05
N GLU A 541 17.97 -5.56 -2.21
CA GLU A 541 16.65 -6.17 -2.08
C GLU A 541 15.60 -5.24 -2.67
N VAL A 542 14.67 -5.84 -3.40
CA VAL A 542 13.57 -5.10 -4.01
C VAL A 542 12.28 -5.81 -3.64
N SER A 543 11.45 -5.12 -2.87
CA SER A 543 10.12 -5.62 -2.54
C SER A 543 9.16 -5.38 -3.71
N THR A 544 8.53 -4.22 -3.78
CA THR A 544 7.64 -3.86 -4.88
C THR A 544 7.93 -2.44 -5.34
N ILE A 545 8.15 -2.23 -6.62
CA ILE A 545 8.27 -0.90 -7.21
C ILE A 545 7.10 -0.69 -8.18
N ASN A 546 6.27 0.30 -7.86
CA ASN A 546 5.14 0.69 -8.68
C ASN A 546 5.53 1.79 -9.68
N PHE A 547 4.90 1.80 -10.86
CA PHE A 547 5.04 2.87 -11.87
C PHE A 547 6.50 3.16 -12.28
N VAL A 548 7.35 2.14 -12.32
CA VAL A 548 8.77 2.28 -12.63
C VAL A 548 9.01 2.23 -14.13
N ASP A 549 9.89 3.13 -14.60
CA ASP A 549 10.62 2.96 -15.84
C ASP A 549 11.94 2.24 -15.54
N PRO A 550 12.09 0.94 -15.84
CA PRO A 550 13.26 0.18 -15.40
C PRO A 550 14.60 0.77 -15.89
N ASP A 551 14.63 1.38 -17.08
CA ASP A 551 15.82 2.03 -17.62
C ASP A 551 16.28 3.26 -16.81
N MET A 552 15.37 3.85 -16.00
CA MET A 552 15.64 5.02 -15.15
C MET A 552 16.09 4.64 -13.74
N LEU A 553 16.08 3.35 -13.39
CA LEU A 553 16.32 2.86 -12.04
C LEU A 553 17.77 2.41 -11.85
N THR A 554 18.44 2.99 -10.85
CA THR A 554 19.76 2.52 -10.38
C THR A 554 19.74 2.28 -8.88
N LEU A 555 20.02 1.05 -8.45
CA LEU A 555 20.10 0.65 -7.05
C LEU A 555 21.53 0.25 -6.71
N GLY A 556 22.10 0.85 -5.66
CA GLY A 556 23.43 0.55 -5.13
C GLY A 556 23.49 -0.82 -4.43
N ASP A 557 24.70 -1.25 -4.12
CA ASP A 557 24.95 -2.51 -3.39
C ASP A 557 24.29 -2.48 -2.01
N GLU A 558 23.73 -3.62 -1.59
CA GLU A 558 23.15 -3.80 -0.26
C GLU A 558 21.97 -2.84 0.05
N SER A 559 21.47 -2.08 -0.93
CA SER A 559 20.28 -1.22 -0.77
C SER A 559 19.01 -2.02 -0.56
N PHE A 560 17.98 -1.39 0.01
CA PHE A 560 16.67 -2.00 0.21
C PHE A 560 15.56 -1.06 -0.24
N VAL A 561 14.75 -1.52 -1.18
CA VAL A 561 13.54 -0.84 -1.63
C VAL A 561 12.34 -1.63 -1.15
N ALA A 562 11.59 -1.05 -0.22
CA ALA A 562 10.47 -1.70 0.45
C ALA A 562 9.19 -1.74 -0.44
N GLY A 563 8.09 -2.26 0.09
CA GLY A 563 6.86 -2.48 -0.67
C GLY A 563 6.17 -1.19 -1.13
N GLU A 564 5.52 -1.28 -2.28
CA GLU A 564 4.69 -0.21 -2.86
C GLU A 564 5.42 1.12 -3.11
N THR A 565 6.77 1.10 -3.13
CA THR A 565 7.55 2.30 -3.45
C THR A 565 7.36 2.72 -4.90
N VAL A 566 7.52 4.02 -5.14
CA VAL A 566 7.51 4.60 -6.47
C VAL A 566 8.87 5.23 -6.71
N VAL A 567 9.60 4.75 -7.71
CA VAL A 567 10.96 5.24 -8.00
C VAL A 567 11.02 5.71 -9.45
N ALA A 568 11.44 6.94 -9.66
CA ALA A 568 11.50 7.59 -10.97
C ALA A 568 10.18 7.50 -11.77
N PRO A 569 9.02 7.85 -11.19
CA PRO A 569 7.78 7.84 -11.96
C PRO A 569 7.86 8.87 -13.10
N ALA A 570 7.27 8.54 -14.24
CA ALA A 570 7.07 9.54 -15.28
C ALA A 570 6.07 10.60 -14.82
N VAL A 571 6.32 11.86 -15.17
CA VAL A 571 5.42 12.98 -14.90
C VAL A 571 4.75 13.39 -16.21
N PHE A 572 3.42 13.54 -16.19
CA PHE A 572 2.62 13.95 -17.33
C PHE A 572 2.01 15.32 -17.07
N HIS A 573 2.26 16.26 -17.96
CA HIS A 573 1.70 17.60 -17.85
C HIS A 573 1.59 18.27 -19.24
N ARG A 574 0.43 18.85 -19.54
CA ARG A 574 0.15 19.61 -20.77
C ARG A 574 0.64 18.93 -22.07
N GLY A 575 0.35 17.64 -22.23
CA GLY A 575 0.71 16.88 -23.43
C GLY A 575 2.21 16.52 -23.53
N CYS A 576 2.96 16.74 -22.46
CA CYS A 576 4.34 16.32 -22.32
C CYS A 576 4.45 15.18 -21.30
N VAL A 577 5.49 14.35 -21.46
CA VAL A 577 5.91 13.33 -20.48
C VAL A 577 7.39 13.51 -20.16
N SER A 578 7.71 13.64 -18.88
CA SER A 578 9.06 13.74 -18.39
C SER A 578 9.53 12.44 -17.77
N LEU A 579 10.72 11.99 -18.13
CA LEU A 579 11.43 10.83 -17.58
C LEU A 579 12.74 11.30 -16.94
N GLY A 580 13.01 10.88 -15.71
CA GLY A 580 14.20 11.22 -14.97
C GLY A 580 14.84 10.00 -14.32
N HIS A 581 16.18 9.95 -14.25
CA HIS A 581 16.89 8.91 -13.52
C HIS A 581 16.71 9.07 -12.01
N ALA A 582 16.54 7.95 -11.29
CA ALA A 582 16.65 7.93 -9.85
C ALA A 582 17.73 6.94 -9.41
N ARG A 583 18.53 7.36 -8.44
CA ARG A 583 19.61 6.57 -7.89
C ARG A 583 19.45 6.39 -6.39
N VAL A 584 19.53 5.15 -5.92
CA VAL A 584 19.56 4.80 -4.50
C VAL A 584 20.98 4.36 -4.16
N GLY A 585 21.61 5.00 -3.18
CA GLY A 585 22.97 4.72 -2.74
C GLY A 585 23.14 3.35 -2.09
N ARG A 586 24.39 3.00 -1.79
CA ARG A 586 24.74 1.76 -1.10
C ARG A 586 24.17 1.73 0.32
N ARG A 587 23.66 0.56 0.76
CA ARG A 587 23.05 0.34 2.10
C ARG A 587 21.91 1.30 2.43
N SER A 588 21.37 2.01 1.44
CA SER A 588 20.28 2.95 1.65
C SER A 588 18.93 2.21 1.66
N PHE A 589 17.97 2.78 2.37
CA PHE A 589 16.64 2.21 2.56
C PHE A 589 15.55 3.16 2.05
N VAL A 590 14.68 2.66 1.18
CA VAL A 590 13.46 3.35 0.73
C VAL A 590 12.25 2.65 1.35
N GLY A 591 11.52 3.36 2.20
CA GLY A 591 10.39 2.83 2.98
C GLY A 591 9.14 2.55 2.15
N ASN A 592 8.22 1.75 2.70
CA ASN A 592 6.97 1.39 2.04
C ASN A 592 6.20 2.63 1.57
N GLY A 593 5.71 2.59 0.33
CA GLY A 593 4.91 3.67 -0.25
C GLY A 593 5.65 5.00 -0.43
N ALA A 594 6.96 5.07 -0.18
CA ALA A 594 7.74 6.28 -0.42
C ALA A 594 7.89 6.57 -1.91
N ILE A 595 7.99 7.84 -2.27
CA ILE A 595 8.22 8.29 -3.65
C ILE A 595 9.61 8.90 -3.75
N LEU A 596 10.43 8.36 -4.64
CA LEU A 596 11.70 8.96 -5.06
C LEU A 596 11.51 9.53 -6.47
N PRO A 597 11.36 10.85 -6.62
CA PRO A 597 11.10 11.48 -7.92
C PRO A 597 12.20 11.22 -8.94
N GLY A 598 11.88 11.33 -10.22
CA GLY A 598 12.87 11.35 -11.29
C GLY A 598 13.82 12.55 -11.13
N GLY A 599 15.12 12.32 -11.33
CA GLY A 599 16.17 13.32 -11.06
C GLY A 599 16.68 13.32 -9.62
N CYS A 600 16.11 12.50 -8.72
CA CYS A 600 16.56 12.46 -7.32
C CYS A 600 17.62 11.40 -7.08
N GLU A 601 18.64 11.77 -6.29
CA GLU A 601 19.73 10.89 -5.86
C GLU A 601 19.76 10.72 -4.35
N MET A 602 19.75 9.49 -3.87
CA MET A 602 19.96 9.16 -2.47
C MET A 602 21.42 8.76 -2.25
N GLY A 603 22.07 9.44 -1.29
CA GLY A 603 23.42 9.11 -0.85
C GLY A 603 23.50 7.76 -0.14
N ASP A 604 24.71 7.26 0.08
CA ASP A 604 24.96 6.01 0.80
C ASP A 604 24.47 6.07 2.25
N ASP A 605 24.07 4.92 2.80
CA ASP A 605 23.62 4.75 4.19
C ASP A 605 22.43 5.66 4.59
N SER A 606 21.68 6.22 3.62
CA SER A 606 20.53 7.09 3.85
C SER A 606 19.23 6.31 4.00
N LEU A 607 18.22 6.91 4.65
CA LEU A 607 16.91 6.34 4.85
C LEU A 607 15.82 7.33 4.46
N LEU A 608 14.94 6.92 3.55
CA LEU A 608 13.67 7.57 3.27
C LEU A 608 12.54 6.75 3.92
N GLY A 609 11.79 7.36 4.85
CA GLY A 609 10.76 6.69 5.64
C GLY A 609 9.51 6.32 4.82
N LEU A 610 8.54 5.69 5.50
CA LEU A 610 7.28 5.28 4.88
C LEU A 610 6.51 6.50 4.35
N HIS A 611 5.88 6.33 3.18
CA HIS A 611 5.07 7.36 2.53
C HIS A 611 5.74 8.74 2.42
N SER A 612 7.06 8.77 2.37
CA SER A 612 7.84 10.01 2.37
C SER A 612 8.21 10.45 0.95
N VAL A 613 8.28 11.76 0.76
CA VAL A 613 8.71 12.41 -0.49
C VAL A 613 9.81 13.41 -0.16
N PRO A 614 11.02 13.27 -0.73
CA PRO A 614 12.12 14.23 -0.52
C PRO A 614 11.72 15.64 -0.97
N THR A 615 12.22 16.65 -0.28
CA THR A 615 11.92 18.05 -0.61
C THR A 615 12.82 18.63 -1.71
N GLY A 616 13.87 17.92 -2.09
CA GLY A 616 14.87 18.36 -3.09
C GLY A 616 15.24 17.22 -4.05
N SER A 617 16.22 17.50 -4.90
CA SER A 617 16.79 16.54 -5.87
C SER A 617 17.83 15.58 -5.26
N SER A 618 18.15 15.71 -3.98
CA SER A 618 19.10 14.83 -3.30
C SER A 618 18.71 14.56 -1.86
N VAL A 619 19.08 13.37 -1.39
CA VAL A 619 19.03 12.94 0.00
C VAL A 619 20.46 12.68 0.45
N ASP A 620 20.94 13.40 1.45
CA ASP A 620 22.33 13.32 1.90
C ASP A 620 22.70 11.92 2.42
N ALA A 621 23.97 11.55 2.25
CA ALA A 621 24.48 10.30 2.81
C ALA A 621 24.33 10.28 4.34
N GLY A 622 23.97 9.11 4.90
CA GLY A 622 23.76 8.93 6.34
C GLY A 622 22.56 9.66 6.93
N SER A 623 21.77 10.37 6.13
CA SER A 623 20.61 11.13 6.60
C SER A 623 19.33 10.28 6.64
N ILE A 624 18.38 10.71 7.48
CA ILE A 624 17.10 10.06 7.68
C ILE A 624 15.98 11.06 7.41
N TRP A 625 15.05 10.69 6.57
CA TRP A 625 13.95 11.55 6.17
C TRP A 625 12.60 10.86 6.36
N LEU A 626 11.60 11.59 6.87
CA LEU A 626 10.24 11.08 7.08
C LEU A 626 9.21 12.17 6.81
N GLY A 627 8.15 11.81 6.12
CA GLY A 627 6.99 12.68 5.93
C GLY A 627 6.74 13.10 4.48
N SER A 628 5.61 13.76 4.26
CA SER A 628 5.25 14.38 2.98
C SER A 628 4.80 15.82 3.22
N PRO A 629 5.62 16.81 2.89
CA PRO A 629 7.04 16.74 2.49
C PRO A 629 7.94 16.21 3.62
N ALA A 630 9.03 15.54 3.26
CA ALA A 630 9.89 14.90 4.23
C ALA A 630 10.70 15.92 5.05
N ILE A 631 10.83 15.65 6.34
CA ILE A 631 11.70 16.34 7.27
C ILE A 631 12.86 15.44 7.66
N ARG A 632 14.03 16.04 7.93
CA ARG A 632 15.21 15.31 8.40
C ARG A 632 15.04 14.93 9.87
N LEU A 633 15.24 13.65 10.18
CA LEU A 633 15.21 13.15 11.55
C LEU A 633 16.63 13.11 12.13
N PRO A 634 16.79 13.48 13.42
CA PRO A 634 18.12 13.62 14.01
C PRO A 634 18.82 12.29 14.27
N ARG A 635 18.07 11.19 14.53
CA ARG A 635 18.68 9.92 14.89
C ARG A 635 17.85 8.72 14.45
N ARG A 636 18.52 7.64 14.01
CA ARG A 636 17.92 6.36 13.69
C ARG A 636 17.80 5.48 14.94
N GLN A 637 16.69 4.78 15.08
CA GLN A 637 16.59 3.70 16.06
C GLN A 637 17.61 2.60 15.70
N ALA A 638 18.54 2.29 16.58
CA ALA A 638 19.41 1.15 16.40
C ALA A 638 18.57 -0.14 16.41
N SER A 639 18.68 -0.94 15.36
CA SER A 639 18.09 -2.28 15.34
C SER A 639 18.96 -3.22 16.18
N GLN A 640 18.34 -4.29 16.71
CA GLN A 640 19.09 -5.36 17.35
C GLN A 640 20.16 -5.84 16.36
N THR A 641 21.41 -5.94 16.82
CA THR A 641 22.54 -6.34 15.98
C THR A 641 22.48 -7.85 15.73
N PHE A 642 22.36 -8.22 14.46
CA PHE A 642 22.51 -9.58 13.98
C PHE A 642 23.77 -9.71 13.15
N PRO A 643 24.38 -10.90 13.05
CA PRO A 643 25.54 -11.14 12.17
C PRO A 643 25.25 -10.72 10.72
N GLU A 644 26.26 -10.21 10.01
CA GLU A 644 26.11 -9.76 8.62
C GLU A 644 25.66 -10.88 7.66
N ASP A 645 25.97 -12.12 7.97
CA ASP A 645 25.54 -13.29 7.20
C ASP A 645 24.05 -13.65 7.37
N LEU A 646 23.37 -13.03 8.33
CA LEU A 646 21.92 -13.12 8.50
C LEU A 646 21.19 -11.86 8.03
N THR A 647 21.93 -10.81 7.64
CA THR A 647 21.35 -9.51 7.25
C THR A 647 21.74 -9.08 5.84
N PHE A 648 22.99 -8.63 5.63
CA PHE A 648 23.44 -8.02 4.37
C PHE A 648 24.13 -9.01 3.42
N ARG A 649 24.94 -9.96 3.93
CA ARG A 649 25.80 -10.84 3.14
C ARG A 649 25.60 -12.32 3.49
N PRO A 650 24.47 -12.90 3.03
CA PRO A 650 24.10 -14.26 3.43
C PRO A 650 25.07 -15.33 2.95
N ARG A 651 25.15 -16.42 3.71
CA ARG A 651 25.86 -17.63 3.30
C ARG A 651 25.18 -18.30 2.10
N PRO A 652 25.92 -18.96 1.20
CA PRO A 652 25.33 -19.62 0.02
C PRO A 652 24.21 -20.61 0.36
N SER A 653 24.31 -21.31 1.49
CA SER A 653 23.27 -22.24 1.95
C SER A 653 21.95 -21.55 2.25
N LEU A 654 21.97 -20.35 2.88
CA LEU A 654 20.77 -19.55 3.14
C LEU A 654 20.16 -19.02 1.84
N VAL A 655 21.00 -18.64 0.87
CA VAL A 655 20.53 -18.23 -0.45
C VAL A 655 19.81 -19.38 -1.16
N ALA A 656 20.40 -20.59 -1.14
CA ALA A 656 19.79 -21.79 -1.73
C ALA A 656 18.44 -22.12 -1.08
N TRP A 657 18.37 -22.09 0.25
CA TRP A 657 17.12 -22.29 0.99
C TRP A 657 16.06 -21.26 0.63
N ARG A 658 16.46 -19.98 0.58
CA ARG A 658 15.56 -18.89 0.20
C ARG A 658 15.03 -19.10 -1.21
N LEU A 659 15.88 -19.39 -2.19
CA LEU A 659 15.45 -19.68 -3.56
C LEU A 659 14.45 -20.84 -3.63
N GLY A 660 14.64 -21.90 -2.85
CA GLY A 660 13.70 -23.03 -2.81
C GLY A 660 12.33 -22.63 -2.25
N ILE A 661 12.29 -21.90 -1.14
CA ILE A 661 11.01 -21.41 -0.56
C ILE A 661 10.33 -20.40 -1.50
N GLU A 662 11.10 -19.49 -2.08
CA GLU A 662 10.58 -18.51 -3.04
C GLU A 662 10.08 -19.17 -4.33
N TYR A 663 10.71 -20.25 -4.78
CA TYR A 663 10.20 -21.06 -5.90
C TYR A 663 8.80 -21.62 -5.58
N LEU A 664 8.61 -22.17 -4.37
CA LEU A 664 7.28 -22.62 -3.93
C LEU A 664 6.31 -21.44 -3.84
N ARG A 665 6.75 -20.28 -3.32
CA ARG A 665 5.94 -19.06 -3.26
C ARG A 665 5.47 -18.60 -4.65
N LEU A 666 6.30 -18.77 -5.68
CA LEU A 666 5.96 -18.41 -7.05
C LEU A 666 5.01 -19.41 -7.73
N THR A 667 5.21 -20.70 -7.51
CA THR A 667 4.56 -21.76 -8.29
C THR A 667 3.34 -22.37 -7.60
N LEU A 668 3.37 -22.53 -6.28
CA LEU A 668 2.29 -23.17 -5.54
C LEU A 668 0.93 -22.47 -5.67
N PRO A 669 0.84 -21.13 -5.62
CA PRO A 669 -0.45 -20.46 -5.82
C PRO A 669 -1.05 -20.73 -7.20
N ALA A 670 -0.23 -20.70 -8.26
CA ALA A 670 -0.67 -20.99 -9.63
C ALA A 670 -1.12 -22.46 -9.76
N ALA A 671 -0.36 -23.39 -9.19
CA ALA A 671 -0.72 -24.81 -9.22
C ALA A 671 -2.05 -25.08 -8.49
N ILE A 672 -2.28 -24.47 -7.32
CA ILE A 672 -3.56 -24.59 -6.58
C ILE A 672 -4.70 -23.97 -7.38
N ALA A 673 -4.50 -22.81 -7.99
CA ALA A 673 -5.51 -22.15 -8.81
C ALA A 673 -5.86 -23.01 -10.05
N GLU A 674 -4.88 -23.50 -10.79
CA GLU A 674 -5.09 -24.37 -11.95
C GLU A 674 -5.77 -25.70 -11.56
N LEU A 675 -5.35 -26.30 -10.44
CA LEU A 675 -6.00 -27.50 -9.90
C LEU A 675 -7.47 -27.24 -9.53
N SER A 676 -7.75 -26.09 -8.88
CA SER A 676 -9.10 -25.71 -8.52
C SER A 676 -10.00 -25.51 -9.74
N VAL A 677 -9.46 -24.88 -10.79
CA VAL A 677 -10.17 -24.72 -12.08
C VAL A 677 -10.42 -26.08 -12.76
N LEU A 678 -9.43 -26.98 -12.75
CA LEU A 678 -9.58 -28.34 -13.31
C LEU A 678 -10.64 -29.14 -12.59
N LEU A 679 -10.68 -29.11 -11.26
CA LEU A 679 -11.67 -29.77 -10.44
C LEU A 679 -13.08 -29.18 -10.64
N ASP A 680 -13.20 -27.86 -10.72
CA ASP A 680 -14.45 -27.15 -10.98
C ASP A 680 -15.01 -27.52 -12.37
N LEU A 681 -14.11 -27.58 -13.36
CA LEU A 681 -14.45 -27.97 -14.73
C LEU A 681 -14.93 -29.44 -14.80
N ASP A 682 -14.21 -30.38 -14.17
CA ASP A 682 -14.61 -31.80 -14.12
C ASP A 682 -15.98 -31.97 -13.45
N LEU A 683 -16.20 -31.27 -12.31
CA LEU A 683 -17.48 -31.27 -11.64
C LEU A 683 -18.60 -30.68 -12.52
N THR A 684 -18.32 -29.57 -13.20
CA THR A 684 -19.26 -28.92 -14.14
C THR A 684 -19.64 -29.87 -15.28
N VAL A 685 -18.67 -30.58 -15.85
CA VAL A 685 -18.90 -31.59 -16.92
C VAL A 685 -19.76 -32.73 -16.44
N ARG A 686 -19.48 -33.29 -15.26
CA ARG A 686 -20.31 -34.37 -14.66
C ARG A 686 -21.74 -33.92 -14.39
N LEU A 687 -21.90 -32.70 -13.88
CA LEU A 687 -23.22 -32.11 -13.63
C LEU A 687 -23.97 -31.82 -14.95
N ALA A 688 -23.28 -31.39 -15.99
CA ALA A 688 -23.84 -31.14 -17.32
C ALA A 688 -24.42 -32.43 -17.97
N ALA A 689 -23.90 -33.62 -17.60
CA ALA A 689 -24.42 -34.92 -18.08
C ALA A 689 -25.73 -35.32 -17.36
N VAL A 690 -26.03 -34.76 -16.18
CA VAL A 690 -27.16 -35.17 -15.36
C VAL A 690 -28.24 -34.07 -15.26
N LEU A 691 -27.85 -32.81 -15.23
CA LEU A 691 -28.74 -31.68 -14.99
C LEU A 691 -29.27 -31.09 -16.32
N PRO A 692 -30.53 -30.61 -16.32
CA PRO A 692 -31.03 -29.84 -17.44
C PRO A 692 -30.27 -28.53 -17.59
N PRO A 693 -30.11 -27.95 -18.81
CA PRO A 693 -29.29 -26.77 -19.08
C PRO A 693 -29.55 -25.57 -18.19
N LEU A 694 -30.83 -25.30 -17.87
CA LEU A 694 -31.19 -24.16 -17.00
C LEU A 694 -30.75 -24.37 -15.54
N ALA A 695 -30.81 -25.63 -15.04
CA ALA A 695 -30.31 -25.92 -13.70
C ALA A 695 -28.81 -25.81 -13.60
N LEU A 696 -28.09 -26.27 -14.64
CA LEU A 696 -26.65 -26.09 -14.74
C LEU A 696 -26.28 -24.58 -14.77
N LEU A 697 -26.98 -23.80 -15.61
CA LEU A 697 -26.77 -22.34 -15.68
C LEU A 697 -26.96 -21.67 -14.31
N ALA A 698 -28.00 -22.03 -13.59
CA ALA A 698 -28.25 -21.51 -12.24
C ALA A 698 -27.13 -21.89 -11.24
N LEU A 699 -26.47 -23.03 -11.44
CA LEU A 699 -25.43 -23.54 -10.54
C LEU A 699 -24.03 -22.97 -10.85
N LEU A 700 -23.72 -22.56 -12.07
CA LEU A 700 -22.39 -22.07 -12.45
C LEU A 700 -21.80 -20.99 -11.52
N PRO A 701 -22.54 -19.94 -11.09
CA PRO A 701 -21.97 -18.97 -10.15
C PRO A 701 -21.64 -19.58 -8.79
N VAL A 702 -22.40 -20.57 -8.35
CA VAL A 702 -22.16 -21.24 -7.07
C VAL A 702 -20.89 -22.10 -7.15
N LEU A 703 -20.69 -22.79 -8.27
CA LEU A 703 -19.47 -23.59 -8.53
C LEU A 703 -18.22 -22.68 -8.58
N ALA A 704 -18.26 -21.63 -9.38
CA ALA A 704 -17.15 -20.67 -9.46
C ALA A 704 -16.81 -20.02 -8.11
N LEU A 705 -17.85 -19.64 -7.33
CA LEU A 705 -17.63 -19.10 -5.98
C LEU A 705 -17.08 -20.20 -5.04
N GLY A 706 -17.56 -21.44 -5.19
CA GLY A 706 -17.07 -22.60 -4.46
C GLY A 706 -15.59 -22.88 -4.69
N ALA A 707 -15.13 -22.81 -5.95
CA ALA A 707 -13.71 -22.93 -6.29
C ALA A 707 -12.86 -21.81 -5.63
N GLY A 708 -13.35 -20.58 -5.66
CA GLY A 708 -12.70 -19.46 -4.97
C GLY A 708 -12.62 -19.67 -3.45
N VAL A 709 -13.68 -20.17 -2.82
CA VAL A 709 -13.70 -20.52 -1.39
C VAL A 709 -12.74 -21.68 -1.10
N ALA A 710 -12.63 -22.67 -1.96
CA ALA A 710 -11.65 -23.76 -1.82
C ALA A 710 -10.21 -23.24 -1.87
N CYS A 711 -9.89 -22.32 -2.80
CA CYS A 711 -8.61 -21.62 -2.83
C CYS A 711 -8.36 -20.85 -1.51
N PHE A 712 -9.32 -20.12 -1.00
CA PHE A 712 -9.21 -19.42 0.29
C PHE A 712 -8.95 -20.41 1.45
N LEU A 713 -9.71 -21.48 1.53
CA LEU A 713 -9.55 -22.49 2.59
C LEU A 713 -8.19 -23.19 2.52
N SER A 714 -7.63 -23.40 1.33
CA SER A 714 -6.26 -23.91 1.18
C SER A 714 -5.24 -22.99 1.85
N VAL A 715 -5.41 -21.67 1.72
CA VAL A 715 -4.56 -20.67 2.41
C VAL A 715 -4.73 -20.76 3.92
N VAL A 716 -5.96 -20.91 4.42
CA VAL A 716 -6.23 -21.10 5.86
C VAL A 716 -5.50 -22.33 6.38
N VAL A 717 -5.67 -23.48 5.73
CA VAL A 717 -5.00 -24.73 6.11
C VAL A 717 -3.48 -24.57 6.10
N LEU A 718 -2.92 -24.04 5.02
CA LEU A 718 -1.47 -23.84 4.90
C LEU A 718 -0.92 -22.86 5.95
N LYS A 719 -1.65 -21.77 6.25
CA LYS A 719 -1.27 -20.83 7.31
C LYS A 719 -1.14 -21.55 8.65
N TRP A 720 -2.15 -22.34 9.03
CA TRP A 720 -2.14 -23.05 10.31
C TRP A 720 -1.09 -24.17 10.38
N LEU A 721 -0.79 -24.84 9.26
CA LEU A 721 0.25 -25.89 9.19
C LEU A 721 1.66 -25.31 9.19
N VAL A 722 1.91 -24.21 8.46
CA VAL A 722 3.28 -23.67 8.25
C VAL A 722 3.70 -22.72 9.36
N ILE A 723 2.80 -21.87 9.83
CA ILE A 723 3.08 -20.83 10.83
C ILE A 723 2.44 -21.16 12.20
N GLY A 724 1.21 -21.66 12.21
CA GLY A 724 0.39 -21.71 13.41
C GLY A 724 -0.07 -20.32 13.83
N ARG A 725 0.29 -19.87 15.02
CA ARG A 725 0.00 -18.52 15.54
C ARG A 725 1.17 -17.59 15.39
N TYR A 726 0.92 -16.41 14.82
CA TYR A 726 1.88 -15.30 14.86
C TYR A 726 2.01 -14.77 16.29
N ARG A 727 3.22 -14.38 16.66
CA ARG A 727 3.56 -13.77 17.96
C ARG A 727 4.53 -12.62 17.72
N PRO A 728 4.58 -11.59 18.57
CA PRO A 728 5.60 -10.54 18.51
C PRO A 728 7.02 -11.13 18.46
N ARG A 729 7.83 -10.66 17.49
CA ARG A 729 9.17 -11.17 17.23
C ARG A 729 10.06 -10.12 16.59
N VAL A 730 11.37 -10.32 16.74
CA VAL A 730 12.42 -9.61 16.02
C VAL A 730 13.32 -10.65 15.39
N GLU A 731 13.39 -10.72 14.07
CA GLU A 731 14.08 -11.77 13.33
C GLU A 731 14.94 -11.16 12.20
N PRO A 732 16.14 -11.66 11.96
CA PRO A 732 16.95 -11.21 10.84
C PRO A 732 16.33 -11.66 9.52
N MET A 733 16.55 -10.89 8.46
CA MET A 733 15.92 -11.10 7.16
C MET A 733 16.21 -12.49 6.55
N TRP A 734 17.42 -12.99 6.73
CA TRP A 734 17.85 -14.30 6.21
C TRP A 734 17.55 -15.46 7.17
N ASN A 735 16.31 -15.48 7.70
CA ASN A 735 15.80 -16.53 8.57
C ASN A 735 14.71 -17.33 7.86
N VAL A 736 14.70 -18.63 8.04
CA VAL A 736 13.69 -19.55 7.47
C VAL A 736 12.28 -19.18 7.92
N TRP A 737 12.13 -18.72 9.17
CA TRP A 737 10.82 -18.30 9.69
C TRP A 737 10.26 -17.11 8.92
N VAL A 738 11.08 -16.10 8.61
CA VAL A 738 10.69 -14.95 7.78
C VAL A 738 10.22 -15.42 6.40
N ARG A 739 10.93 -16.37 5.79
CA ARG A 739 10.53 -16.94 4.48
C ARG A 739 9.21 -17.70 4.53
N ARG A 740 8.91 -18.40 5.65
CA ARG A 740 7.58 -19.03 5.84
C ARG A 740 6.47 -17.98 5.92
N THR A 741 6.69 -16.88 6.61
CA THR A 741 5.73 -15.77 6.67
C THR A 741 5.45 -15.21 5.28
N GLU A 742 6.49 -14.94 4.50
CA GLU A 742 6.33 -14.43 3.12
C GLU A 742 5.67 -15.44 2.17
N LEU A 743 5.88 -16.75 2.36
CA LEU A 743 5.15 -17.78 1.62
C LEU A 743 3.63 -17.66 1.88
N ILE A 744 3.21 -17.54 3.13
CA ILE A 744 1.79 -17.40 3.48
C ILE A 744 1.22 -16.09 2.97
N THR A 745 1.96 -14.98 3.07
CA THR A 745 1.55 -13.69 2.50
C THR A 745 1.37 -13.78 0.98
N GLY A 746 2.26 -14.47 0.28
CA GLY A 746 2.14 -14.72 -1.16
C GLY A 746 0.92 -15.57 -1.52
N LEU A 747 0.67 -16.66 -0.81
CA LEU A 747 -0.52 -17.50 -0.97
C LEU A 747 -1.80 -16.69 -0.73
N TYR A 748 -1.84 -15.89 0.33
CA TYR A 748 -2.96 -15.01 0.63
C TYR A 748 -3.20 -14.01 -0.51
N ALA A 749 -2.16 -13.35 -1.00
CA ALA A 749 -2.26 -12.36 -2.07
C ALA A 749 -2.77 -12.92 -3.40
N MET A 750 -2.44 -14.19 -3.73
CA MET A 750 -2.79 -14.80 -5.01
C MET A 750 -4.08 -15.63 -4.98
N LEU A 751 -4.41 -16.25 -3.85
CA LEU A 751 -5.55 -17.18 -3.75
C LEU A 751 -6.71 -16.62 -2.94
N ALA A 752 -6.43 -15.93 -1.81
CA ALA A 752 -7.48 -15.42 -0.93
C ALA A 752 -7.93 -14.01 -1.33
N ALA A 753 -7.00 -13.12 -1.63
CA ALA A 753 -7.28 -11.72 -1.93
C ALA A 753 -8.19 -11.53 -3.16
N PRO A 754 -8.06 -12.27 -4.28
CA PRO A 754 -8.98 -12.14 -5.41
C PRO A 754 -10.43 -12.45 -5.05
N LEU A 755 -10.67 -13.49 -4.26
CA LEU A 755 -12.01 -13.82 -3.75
C LEU A 755 -12.54 -12.71 -2.85
N LEU A 756 -11.74 -12.29 -1.88
CA LEU A 756 -12.17 -11.31 -0.88
C LEU A 756 -12.42 -9.94 -1.53
N ASN A 757 -11.49 -9.41 -2.33
CA ASN A 757 -11.64 -8.13 -3.02
C ASN A 757 -12.72 -8.16 -4.09
N GLY A 758 -12.78 -9.23 -4.85
CA GLY A 758 -13.75 -9.37 -5.94
C GLY A 758 -15.20 -9.44 -5.45
N PHE A 759 -15.43 -10.06 -4.29
CA PHE A 759 -16.78 -10.39 -3.88
C PHE A 759 -17.17 -9.92 -2.48
N PHE A 760 -16.26 -9.90 -1.50
CA PHE A 760 -16.63 -9.77 -0.08
C PHE A 760 -16.23 -8.44 0.57
N THR A 761 -15.28 -7.65 0.04
CA THR A 761 -14.98 -6.32 0.59
C THR A 761 -16.22 -5.43 0.61
N GLY A 762 -16.40 -4.70 1.70
CA GLY A 762 -17.61 -3.92 1.96
C GLY A 762 -18.84 -4.74 2.32
N THR A 763 -18.69 -6.04 2.62
CA THR A 763 -19.78 -6.88 3.15
C THR A 763 -19.50 -7.26 4.59
N PRO A 764 -20.52 -7.62 5.38
CA PRO A 764 -20.30 -8.08 6.76
C PRO A 764 -19.57 -9.42 6.85
N TRP A 765 -19.41 -10.13 5.74
CA TRP A 765 -18.84 -11.48 5.68
C TRP A 765 -17.31 -11.48 5.71
N VAL A 766 -16.64 -10.43 5.19
CA VAL A 766 -15.17 -10.37 5.09
C VAL A 766 -14.49 -10.60 6.44
N GLY A 767 -15.05 -10.05 7.53
CA GLY A 767 -14.52 -10.26 8.88
C GLY A 767 -14.50 -11.73 9.31
N SER A 768 -15.46 -12.54 8.84
CA SER A 768 -15.51 -13.98 9.14
C SER A 768 -14.37 -14.74 8.46
N PHE A 769 -14.03 -14.39 7.22
CA PHE A 769 -12.89 -14.95 6.51
C PHE A 769 -11.58 -14.62 7.22
N LEU A 770 -11.40 -13.37 7.65
CA LEU A 770 -10.19 -12.93 8.37
C LEU A 770 -10.04 -13.62 9.74
N ARG A 771 -11.15 -13.90 10.44
CA ARG A 771 -11.12 -14.67 11.69
C ARG A 771 -10.62 -16.11 11.50
N LEU A 772 -10.93 -16.76 10.37
CA LEU A 772 -10.39 -18.09 10.04
C LEU A 772 -8.86 -18.07 9.90
N LEU A 773 -8.29 -16.94 9.47
CA LEU A 773 -6.84 -16.73 9.40
C LEU A 773 -6.21 -16.35 10.75
N GLY A 774 -7.00 -16.05 11.79
CA GLY A 774 -6.53 -15.77 13.14
C GLY A 774 -6.73 -14.33 13.62
N ALA A 775 -7.22 -13.40 12.77
CA ALA A 775 -7.45 -12.02 13.15
C ALA A 775 -8.64 -11.88 14.14
N ARG A 776 -8.53 -10.97 15.10
CA ARG A 776 -9.60 -10.62 16.01
C ARG A 776 -10.39 -9.45 15.46
N ILE A 777 -11.49 -9.74 14.78
CA ILE A 777 -12.36 -8.74 14.15
C ILE A 777 -13.67 -8.67 14.91
N GLY A 778 -14.09 -7.49 15.33
CA GLY A 778 -15.33 -7.24 16.05
C GLY A 778 -16.61 -7.49 15.23
N ARG A 779 -17.74 -7.07 15.76
CA ARG A 779 -19.05 -7.17 15.10
C ARG A 779 -19.37 -5.91 14.33
N ARG A 780 -20.20 -6.01 13.26
CA ARG A 780 -20.68 -4.90 12.44
C ARG A 780 -19.57 -4.05 11.81
N VAL A 781 -18.39 -4.63 11.65
CA VAL A 781 -17.23 -3.98 11.06
C VAL A 781 -17.43 -3.83 9.54
N TRP A 782 -17.13 -2.65 9.00
CA TRP A 782 -17.09 -2.39 7.58
C TRP A 782 -15.64 -2.36 7.09
N LEU A 783 -15.28 -3.32 6.24
CA LEU A 783 -13.94 -3.45 5.68
C LEU A 783 -14.00 -3.32 4.16
N ALA A 784 -13.49 -2.22 3.62
CA ALA A 784 -13.21 -2.07 2.19
C ALA A 784 -11.77 -2.45 1.84
N THR A 785 -11.00 -2.90 2.82
CA THR A 785 -9.62 -3.36 2.69
C THR A 785 -9.45 -4.80 3.15
N ILE A 786 -8.44 -5.45 2.61
CA ILE A 786 -7.92 -6.75 3.04
C ILE A 786 -6.39 -6.69 3.26
N ALA A 787 -5.85 -5.48 3.42
CA ALA A 787 -4.42 -5.26 3.64
C ALA A 787 -4.00 -5.65 5.07
N PHE A 788 -4.06 -6.95 5.33
CA PHE A 788 -3.66 -7.58 6.59
C PHE A 788 -2.51 -8.56 6.34
N SER A 789 -1.52 -8.51 7.18
CA SER A 789 -0.48 -9.54 7.29
C SER A 789 -0.58 -10.21 8.67
N GLU A 790 0.32 -10.97 9.14
CA GLU A 790 0.37 -11.61 10.46
C GLU A 790 -0.95 -11.54 11.27
N PHE A 791 -2.01 -12.15 10.77
CA PHE A 791 -3.42 -11.99 11.18
C PHE A 791 -3.66 -12.07 12.69
N ASP A 792 -2.95 -12.97 13.42
CA ASP A 792 -3.08 -13.11 14.87
C ASP A 792 -2.63 -11.87 15.67
N LEU A 793 -1.92 -10.93 15.02
CA LEU A 793 -1.44 -9.67 15.60
C LEU A 793 -2.36 -8.49 15.29
N VAL A 794 -3.55 -8.74 14.75
CA VAL A 794 -4.54 -7.72 14.42
C VAL A 794 -5.75 -7.84 15.34
N GLU A 795 -6.08 -6.73 16.01
CA GLU A 795 -7.29 -6.59 16.83
C GLU A 795 -8.12 -5.38 16.35
N VAL A 796 -9.33 -5.62 15.89
CA VAL A 796 -10.29 -4.59 15.42
C VAL A 796 -11.56 -4.70 16.23
N GLY A 797 -11.97 -3.60 16.86
CA GLY A 797 -13.17 -3.51 17.69
C GLY A 797 -14.48 -3.55 16.89
N ASP A 798 -15.58 -3.48 17.61
CA ASP A 798 -16.93 -3.41 17.03
C ASP A 798 -17.16 -2.08 16.29
N ASP A 799 -18.03 -2.09 15.27
CA ASP A 799 -18.47 -0.91 14.52
C ASP A 799 -17.33 -0.10 13.86
N VAL A 800 -16.16 -0.69 13.67
CA VAL A 800 -15.03 -0.05 12.99
C VAL A 800 -15.30 0.03 11.48
N ALA A 801 -14.89 1.15 10.87
CA ALA A 801 -14.88 1.33 9.42
C ALA A 801 -13.43 1.47 8.92
N MET A 802 -13.03 0.63 7.94
CA MET A 802 -11.72 0.73 7.29
C MET A 802 -11.92 0.87 5.79
N ALA A 803 -11.46 2.01 5.26
CA ALA A 803 -11.58 2.33 3.84
C ALA A 803 -10.56 1.56 2.99
N GLU A 804 -10.60 1.79 1.67
CA GLU A 804 -9.77 1.11 0.68
C GLU A 804 -8.29 1.31 0.99
N GLU A 805 -7.54 0.21 0.97
CA GLU A 805 -6.09 0.17 1.23
C GLU A 805 -5.66 0.76 2.59
N ALA A 806 -6.59 0.96 3.53
CA ALA A 806 -6.20 1.18 4.91
C ALA A 806 -5.48 -0.07 5.43
N ALA A 807 -4.26 0.10 5.94
CA ALA A 807 -3.39 -1.01 6.29
C ALA A 807 -3.08 -1.05 7.79
N LEU A 808 -3.21 -2.24 8.38
CA LEU A 808 -2.71 -2.54 9.72
C LEU A 808 -1.38 -3.27 9.56
N GLN A 809 -0.29 -2.53 9.60
CA GLN A 809 1.04 -3.03 9.30
C GLN A 809 1.71 -3.57 10.55
N THR A 810 1.54 -4.86 10.77
CA THR A 810 2.01 -5.60 11.95
C THR A 810 3.51 -5.83 11.97
N HIS A 811 4.22 -5.60 10.85
CA HIS A 811 5.67 -5.70 10.79
C HIS A 811 6.32 -4.60 9.93
N LEU A 812 7.60 -4.34 10.18
CA LEU A 812 8.49 -3.53 9.34
C LEU A 812 9.86 -4.19 9.23
N TYR A 813 10.48 -4.01 8.07
CA TYR A 813 11.90 -4.28 7.89
C TYR A 813 12.69 -2.99 8.16
N GLU A 814 13.58 -3.04 9.12
CA GLU A 814 14.55 -1.98 9.41
C GLU A 814 15.93 -2.62 9.53
N ASP A 815 16.92 -2.10 8.81
CA ASP A 815 18.28 -2.66 8.79
C ASP A 815 18.35 -4.17 8.50
N ARG A 816 17.51 -4.65 7.59
CA ARG A 816 17.39 -6.07 7.27
C ARG A 816 16.93 -6.95 8.45
N VAL A 817 16.25 -6.34 9.40
CA VAL A 817 15.63 -7.01 10.55
C VAL A 817 14.12 -6.80 10.47
N MET A 818 13.38 -7.89 10.50
CA MET A 818 11.93 -7.90 10.59
C MET A 818 11.51 -7.73 12.05
N LYS A 819 10.80 -6.66 12.34
CA LYS A 819 10.20 -6.41 13.65
C LYS A 819 8.70 -6.51 13.52
N MET A 820 8.06 -7.31 14.35
CA MET A 820 6.60 -7.46 14.29
C MET A 820 5.98 -7.44 15.67
N SER A 821 4.81 -6.82 15.76
CA SER A 821 4.00 -6.77 16.97
C SER A 821 2.54 -6.46 16.68
N LEU A 822 1.76 -6.33 17.74
CA LEU A 822 0.32 -6.15 17.73
C LEU A 822 -0.09 -4.77 17.21
N VAL A 823 -1.24 -4.71 16.52
CA VAL A 823 -1.94 -3.47 16.14
C VAL A 823 -3.37 -3.54 16.66
N ARG A 824 -3.81 -2.47 17.34
CA ARG A 824 -5.17 -2.39 17.91
C ARG A 824 -5.95 -1.22 17.34
N VAL A 825 -7.20 -1.49 16.98
CA VAL A 825 -8.17 -0.46 16.54
C VAL A 825 -9.40 -0.55 17.43
N GLY A 826 -9.66 0.51 18.21
CA GLY A 826 -10.77 0.61 19.15
C GLY A 826 -12.14 0.62 18.47
N ALA A 827 -13.19 0.29 19.23
CA ALA A 827 -14.54 0.23 18.69
C ALA A 827 -15.03 1.60 18.17
N GLY A 828 -15.81 1.59 17.09
CA GLY A 828 -16.38 2.79 16.49
C GLY A 828 -15.38 3.69 15.76
N SER A 829 -14.12 3.29 15.64
CA SER A 829 -13.09 4.07 14.95
C SER A 829 -13.24 4.00 13.44
N SER A 830 -12.72 5.01 12.74
CA SER A 830 -12.73 5.08 11.28
C SER A 830 -11.30 5.30 10.76
N LEU A 831 -10.88 4.46 9.79
CA LEU A 831 -9.59 4.58 9.11
C LEU A 831 -9.85 4.91 7.64
N GLY A 832 -9.34 6.07 7.20
CA GLY A 832 -9.48 6.57 5.84
C GLY A 832 -8.63 5.81 4.82
N ALA A 833 -8.89 6.07 3.54
CA ALA A 833 -8.20 5.40 2.45
C ALA A 833 -6.68 5.59 2.51
N VAL A 834 -5.91 4.52 2.27
CA VAL A 834 -4.43 4.54 2.27
C VAL A 834 -3.82 5.00 3.60
N SER A 835 -4.59 4.96 4.70
CA SER A 835 -4.02 5.19 6.03
C SER A 835 -3.24 3.96 6.50
N VAL A 836 -2.15 4.18 7.24
CA VAL A 836 -1.29 3.10 7.73
C VAL A 836 -1.14 3.22 9.24
N VAL A 837 -1.43 2.14 9.94
CA VAL A 837 -1.21 2.01 11.39
C VAL A 837 -0.10 0.99 11.60
N LEU A 838 1.04 1.42 12.16
CA LEU A 838 2.22 0.56 12.34
C LEU A 838 2.11 -0.28 13.61
N TYR A 839 2.95 -1.31 13.70
CA TYR A 839 3.01 -2.22 14.84
C TYR A 839 3.21 -1.49 16.18
N ASP A 840 2.76 -2.09 17.27
CA ASP A 840 2.69 -1.53 18.63
C ASP A 840 1.83 -0.25 18.75
N ALA A 841 1.09 0.12 17.69
CA ALA A 841 0.20 1.28 17.75
C ALA A 841 -1.22 0.89 18.16
N GLU A 842 -1.90 1.86 18.79
CA GLU A 842 -3.27 1.74 19.25
C GLU A 842 -4.11 2.95 18.79
N VAL A 843 -5.20 2.69 18.10
CA VAL A 843 -6.21 3.69 17.75
C VAL A 843 -7.33 3.60 18.76
N GLY A 844 -7.56 4.66 19.54
CA GLY A 844 -8.57 4.70 20.60
C GLY A 844 -10.01 4.58 20.06
N ALA A 845 -10.94 4.22 20.92
CA ALA A 845 -12.34 4.04 20.53
C ALA A 845 -12.94 5.34 19.95
N GLY A 846 -13.66 5.24 18.83
CA GLY A 846 -14.27 6.40 18.16
C GLY A 846 -13.25 7.38 17.55
N ALA A 847 -11.98 7.04 17.50
CA ALA A 847 -10.99 7.91 16.87
C ALA A 847 -11.07 7.81 15.34
N CYS A 848 -10.83 8.93 14.68
CA CYS A 848 -10.79 9.02 13.22
C CYS A 848 -9.36 9.24 12.73
N VAL A 849 -8.89 8.35 11.85
CA VAL A 849 -7.63 8.49 11.14
C VAL A 849 -7.98 8.81 9.69
N ASP A 850 -7.68 10.02 9.25
CA ASP A 850 -8.00 10.48 7.89
C ASP A 850 -7.23 9.70 6.82
N ALA A 851 -7.65 9.85 5.57
CA ALA A 851 -6.93 9.25 4.44
C ALA A 851 -5.45 9.67 4.42
N GLN A 852 -4.59 8.80 3.88
CA GLN A 852 -3.16 9.07 3.71
C GLN A 852 -2.47 9.56 5.01
N THR A 853 -2.82 8.92 6.13
CA THR A 853 -2.27 9.24 7.47
C THR A 853 -1.40 8.09 7.95
N LEU A 854 -0.25 8.40 8.51
CA LEU A 854 0.69 7.44 9.07
C LEU A 854 0.72 7.54 10.60
N VAL A 855 0.18 6.52 11.27
CA VAL A 855 0.29 6.34 12.72
C VAL A 855 1.57 5.56 13.00
N MET A 856 2.47 6.18 13.76
CA MET A 856 3.81 5.66 13.99
C MET A 856 3.81 4.45 14.92
N LYS A 857 4.86 3.63 14.81
CA LYS A 857 5.08 2.49 15.71
C LYS A 857 5.12 2.93 17.18
N GLY A 858 4.40 2.21 18.04
CA GLY A 858 4.29 2.53 19.47
C GLY A 858 3.43 3.75 19.79
N GLU A 859 2.73 4.31 18.81
CA GLU A 859 1.86 5.47 19.00
C GLU A 859 0.47 5.06 19.47
N SER A 860 -0.05 5.73 20.50
CA SER A 860 -1.42 5.58 20.97
C SER A 860 -2.20 6.86 20.68
N LEU A 861 -3.29 6.74 19.92
CA LEU A 861 -4.20 7.83 19.63
C LEU A 861 -5.35 7.81 20.65
N PRO A 862 -5.66 8.94 21.30
CA PRO A 862 -6.76 9.03 22.26
C PRO A 862 -8.12 8.73 21.64
N ALA A 863 -9.06 8.26 22.45
CA ALA A 863 -10.44 8.02 22.03
C ALA A 863 -11.14 9.31 21.59
N GLY A 864 -11.97 9.21 20.55
CA GLY A 864 -12.79 10.32 20.05
C GLY A 864 -12.00 11.45 19.36
N THR A 865 -10.72 11.26 19.06
CA THR A 865 -9.87 12.26 18.41
C THR A 865 -9.73 12.04 16.91
N ARG A 866 -9.39 13.10 16.16
CA ARG A 866 -9.15 13.04 14.71
C ARG A 866 -7.71 13.32 14.36
N TRP A 867 -7.14 12.52 13.45
CA TRP A 867 -5.72 12.55 13.08
C TRP A 867 -5.52 12.57 11.59
N ARG A 868 -4.57 13.39 11.12
CA ARG A 868 -4.24 13.56 9.70
C ARG A 868 -2.76 13.78 9.50
N GLY A 869 -2.20 13.18 8.46
CA GLY A 869 -0.85 13.51 7.98
C GLY A 869 0.18 12.41 8.13
N ILE A 870 1.37 12.68 7.59
CA ILE A 870 2.53 11.78 7.58
C ILE A 870 3.72 12.53 8.21
N PRO A 871 4.07 12.26 9.48
CA PRO A 871 3.34 11.46 10.48
C PRO A 871 2.03 12.12 10.97
N ALA A 872 1.20 11.35 11.67
CA ALA A 872 -0.10 11.78 12.16
C ALA A 872 -0.03 13.00 13.09
N ARG A 873 -0.89 14.00 12.85
CA ARG A 873 -1.11 15.18 13.67
C ARG A 873 -2.58 15.28 14.03
N ALA A 874 -2.89 15.76 15.22
CA ALA A 874 -4.26 16.00 15.61
C ALA A 874 -4.88 17.10 14.76
N VAL A 875 -6.15 16.92 14.41
CA VAL A 875 -6.97 17.95 13.76
C VAL A 875 -7.75 18.67 14.86
N ALA A 876 -7.59 19.97 14.95
CA ALA A 876 -8.14 20.80 16.01
C ALA A 876 -9.66 21.06 15.88
N GLU A 877 -10.50 20.01 15.68
CA GLU A 877 -11.92 20.18 15.49
C GLU A 877 -12.72 19.23 16.37
N GLY A 878 -13.60 19.81 17.17
CA GLY A 878 -14.76 19.18 17.78
C GLY A 878 -14.48 17.92 18.59
N PHE A 879 -13.84 18.06 19.75
CA PHE A 879 -13.98 17.05 20.78
C PHE A 879 -15.47 16.95 21.16
N ALA A 880 -16.21 16.02 20.52
CA ALA A 880 -17.50 15.62 21.06
C ALA A 880 -17.19 15.04 22.45
N GLU A 881 -17.58 15.75 23.52
CA GLU A 881 -17.58 15.18 24.86
C GLU A 881 -18.34 13.85 24.79
N VAL A 882 -17.60 12.76 24.79
CA VAL A 882 -18.18 11.43 25.02
C VAL A 882 -18.61 11.44 26.47
N SER A 883 -19.86 11.84 26.70
CA SER A 883 -20.52 11.67 27.99
C SER A 883 -20.34 10.20 28.40
N THR A 884 -19.59 9.98 29.47
CA THR A 884 -19.34 8.68 30.10
C THR A 884 -20.62 8.07 30.71
N ALA A 885 -21.80 8.55 30.33
CA ALA A 885 -23.09 8.14 30.87
C ALA A 885 -23.66 6.83 30.33
N ASN A 886 -23.03 6.17 29.34
CA ASN A 886 -23.54 4.92 28.72
C ASN A 886 -22.66 3.68 28.95
N ALA A 887 -21.78 3.67 29.95
CA ALA A 887 -21.03 2.47 30.33
C ALA A 887 -21.75 1.61 31.39
N ALA A 888 -22.98 1.92 31.73
CA ALA A 888 -23.76 1.19 32.73
C ALA A 888 -25.23 1.02 32.30
N ALA A 889 -25.48 0.48 31.09
CA ALA A 889 -26.78 -0.10 30.69
C ALA A 889 -26.56 -1.20 29.64
#